data_cf02e5b0680845bffb3be715cb946da1
#
_entry.id   cf02e5b0680845bffb3be715cb946da1
#
_cell.length_a   1.000
_cell.length_b   1.000
_cell.length_c   1.000
_cell.angle_alpha   90.00
_cell.angle_beta   90.00
_cell.angle_gamma   90.00
#
_symmetry.space_group_name_H-M   'P 1'
#
loop_
_entity.id
_entity.type
_entity.pdbx_description
1 polymer ?
#
loop_
_entity_poly.entity_id
_entity_poly.type
_entity_poly.pdbx_seq_one_letter_code
_entity_poly.pdbx_strand_id
1 'polypeptide(L)'
;FLSWSNVLLHDFNEIDRNLVEAESIYTNLRNVKELESWNVEDWSLSETNLTDMQTDYISFFEGMLKWYNDFNQKLIQDNTAYQGLAYRKAAEQISNVEIKWEKVWFVGLNALTKSEQEIIDYLKKENVARVFWDADKFYYDNKLHEAGGFLREQRVKWSEIDFKGVGDYFNQPKESFDVIACPKNVTQAKVASELLKDFTKEDLDNSNTAIVLADEALLFPVLYNLPSAIKQLNVTMGSPLKNTTLFAFVEALFKMQIHAEKYQNNAFYYKDIISVIEHPYFSKLADANEVLAFKRFIIKDNIVFVSKSNLATSFKKSKLSNIFDIWRKSDDALSCISKLIEDLKLPLVGVSASIESEVLATFYKSWTILNNLLADNNFDIELKTLQIVMQQIVSKEMTPFKGEPLKGVQLMGILESRTLDFKNVIMLSVNEGKLPKGKSVNSFIPYDMKRYFKLPTYAESDAVFSYHFYRLLQRAQNITLIYNSETDDFGSGEKSRFVTQLLSEYKGEISEKVFKGAELEMPKSKEIVIPNIGLDKELKSWAEKGVSPSAINKYNNCSLQFYYHYLAKIRVDDEVDEYADASTLGSAIHKALEDNYPLGILTEQYVKDHTQAILNDIKAYFIEELSEQGMKEGKNYLSLQIAHKLTKD
;
A
#
# COMPACT_ATOMS: atom_id res chain seq x y z
N PHE A 1 9.00 13.22 14.60
CA PHE A 1 9.66 14.01 13.55
C PHE A 1 9.31 13.49 12.15
N LEU A 2 9.60 12.25 11.80
CA LEU A 2 9.40 11.70 10.45
C LEU A 2 7.94 11.79 9.94
N SER A 3 6.94 11.78 10.81
CA SER A 3 5.53 11.84 10.41
C SER A 3 5.12 13.19 9.82
N TRP A 4 5.68 14.29 10.29
CA TRP A 4 5.35 15.65 9.83
C TRP A 4 6.44 16.31 8.96
N SER A 5 7.67 15.82 9.00
CA SER A 5 8.78 16.38 8.21
C SER A 5 8.53 16.34 6.70
N ASN A 6 7.87 15.27 6.21
CA ASN A 6 7.48 15.17 4.80
C ASN A 6 6.45 16.24 4.40
N VAL A 7 5.53 16.60 5.31
CA VAL A 7 4.56 17.67 5.08
C VAL A 7 5.26 19.01 4.98
N LEU A 8 6.21 19.25 5.90
CA LEU A 8 7.01 20.46 5.90
C LEU A 8 7.91 20.59 4.66
N LEU A 9 8.56 19.49 4.27
CA LEU A 9 9.36 19.46 3.04
C LEU A 9 8.50 19.68 1.78
N HIS A 10 7.27 19.20 1.77
CA HIS A 10 6.33 19.50 0.71
C HIS A 10 6.01 20.99 0.64
N ASP A 11 5.75 21.63 1.78
CA ASP A 11 5.49 23.07 1.84
C ASP A 11 6.72 23.88 1.41
N PHE A 12 7.93 23.52 1.83
CA PHE A 12 9.17 24.14 1.36
C PHE A 12 9.30 24.02 -0.16
N ASN A 13 9.03 22.83 -0.70
CA ASN A 13 9.10 22.59 -2.13
C ASN A 13 8.11 23.47 -2.92
N GLU A 14 6.88 23.63 -2.43
CA GLU A 14 5.88 24.49 -3.08
C GLU A 14 6.22 25.98 -3.00
N ILE A 15 6.74 26.45 -1.86
CA ILE A 15 7.21 27.82 -1.68
C ILE A 15 8.30 28.15 -2.69
N ASP A 16 9.29 27.25 -2.83
CA ASP A 16 10.44 27.47 -3.70
C ASP A 16 10.08 27.36 -5.19
N ARG A 17 9.31 26.38 -5.59
CA ARG A 17 8.85 26.21 -6.99
C ARG A 17 8.05 27.41 -7.47
N ASN A 18 7.33 28.10 -6.56
CA ASN A 18 6.50 29.24 -6.88
C ASN A 18 7.15 30.58 -6.55
N LEU A 19 8.45 30.58 -6.19
CA LEU A 19 9.25 31.78 -5.89
C LEU A 19 8.62 32.68 -4.82
N VAL A 20 7.87 32.09 -3.87
CA VAL A 20 7.27 32.84 -2.76
C VAL A 20 8.33 33.17 -1.72
N GLU A 21 8.24 34.37 -1.14
CA GLU A 21 9.12 34.79 -0.04
C GLU A 21 8.74 34.04 1.24
N ALA A 22 9.65 33.15 1.69
CA ALA A 22 9.42 32.28 2.84
C ALA A 22 9.19 33.08 4.14
N GLU A 23 9.90 34.17 4.33
CA GLU A 23 9.73 35.07 5.49
C GLU A 23 8.31 35.63 5.56
N SER A 24 7.76 36.08 4.43
CA SER A 24 6.41 36.60 4.36
C SER A 24 5.36 35.53 4.70
N ILE A 25 5.49 34.31 4.15
CA ILE A 25 4.50 33.28 4.38
C ILE A 25 4.55 32.72 5.80
N TYR A 26 5.73 32.46 6.36
CA TYR A 26 5.87 31.90 7.71
C TYR A 26 5.55 32.92 8.81
N THR A 27 5.85 34.21 8.60
CA THR A 27 5.42 35.28 9.54
C THR A 27 3.89 35.39 9.57
N ASN A 28 3.21 35.36 8.41
CA ASN A 28 1.76 35.38 8.37
C ASN A 28 1.14 34.10 8.95
N LEU A 29 1.75 32.92 8.71
CA LEU A 29 1.31 31.66 9.28
C LEU A 29 1.37 31.66 10.81
N ARG A 30 2.45 32.15 11.38
CA ARG A 30 2.58 32.35 12.83
C ARG A 30 1.45 33.23 13.37
N ASN A 31 1.24 34.39 12.78
CA ASN A 31 0.19 35.33 13.23
C ASN A 31 -1.23 34.71 13.15
N VAL A 32 -1.53 33.94 12.10
CA VAL A 32 -2.81 33.22 11.99
C VAL A 32 -2.93 32.18 13.10
N LYS A 33 -1.87 31.45 13.40
CA LYS A 33 -1.88 30.42 14.46
C LYS A 33 -1.96 31.01 15.86
N GLU A 34 -1.36 32.16 16.09
CA GLU A 34 -1.56 32.93 17.31
C GLU A 34 -3.05 33.31 17.48
N LEU A 35 -3.69 33.84 16.43
CA LEU A 35 -5.10 34.18 16.46
C LEU A 35 -6.03 32.98 16.69
N GLU A 36 -5.72 31.83 16.05
CA GLU A 36 -6.46 30.58 16.26
C GLU A 36 -6.34 30.03 17.69
N SER A 37 -5.24 30.33 18.38
CA SER A 37 -5.02 29.91 19.78
C SER A 37 -5.80 30.74 20.80
N TRP A 38 -6.36 31.87 20.39
CA TRP A 38 -7.17 32.72 21.26
C TRP A 38 -8.51 32.05 21.56
N ASN A 39 -8.74 31.79 22.85
CA ASN A 39 -10.00 31.21 23.28
C ASN A 39 -11.08 32.32 23.28
N VAL A 40 -12.13 32.14 22.48
CA VAL A 40 -13.21 33.13 22.32
C VAL A 40 -13.96 33.34 23.64
N GLU A 41 -13.89 32.39 24.58
CA GLU A 41 -14.54 32.48 25.89
C GLU A 41 -13.73 33.30 26.91
N ASP A 42 -12.41 33.42 26.74
CA ASP A 42 -11.54 34.26 27.58
C ASP A 42 -11.00 35.45 26.79
N TRP A 43 -11.80 36.48 26.71
CA TRP A 43 -11.41 37.78 26.11
C TRP A 43 -10.34 38.55 26.90
N SER A 44 -9.50 37.88 27.67
CA SER A 44 -8.35 38.46 28.32
C SER A 44 -7.12 38.38 27.43
N LEU A 45 -6.73 39.51 26.86
CA LEU A 45 -5.52 39.75 26.06
C LEU A 45 -4.21 39.60 26.90
N SER A 46 -4.15 38.70 27.86
CA SER A 46 -2.92 38.51 28.63
C SER A 46 -2.20 37.25 28.17
N GLU A 47 -0.98 37.40 27.71
CA GLU A 47 -0.01 36.35 27.35
C GLU A 47 0.24 35.32 28.48
N THR A 48 -0.36 35.50 29.64
CA THR A 48 -0.05 34.77 30.87
C THR A 48 -0.89 33.49 31.10
N ASN A 49 -1.80 33.10 30.17
CA ASN A 49 -2.69 31.99 30.37
C ASN A 49 -2.66 30.91 29.27
N LEU A 50 -1.61 30.84 28.44
CA LEU A 50 -1.44 29.76 27.49
C LEU A 50 -1.09 28.48 28.22
N THR A 51 -1.72 27.37 27.87
CA THR A 51 -1.32 26.04 28.34
C THR A 51 0.03 25.65 27.72
N ASP A 52 0.78 24.75 28.35
CA ASP A 52 2.05 24.24 27.81
C ASP A 52 1.88 23.72 26.38
N MET A 53 0.77 23.04 26.09
CA MET A 53 0.42 22.53 24.76
C MET A 53 0.19 23.65 23.72
N GLN A 54 -0.43 24.77 24.11
CA GLN A 54 -0.60 25.93 23.23
C GLN A 54 0.73 26.65 22.98
N THR A 55 1.57 26.74 23.98
CA THR A 55 2.92 27.31 23.86
C THR A 55 3.79 26.46 22.92
N ASP A 56 3.79 25.15 23.08
CA ASP A 56 4.50 24.23 22.17
C ASP A 56 3.97 24.31 20.75
N TYR A 57 2.64 24.44 20.57
CA TYR A 57 2.02 24.60 19.27
C TYR A 57 2.47 25.87 18.55
N ILE A 58 2.48 27.02 19.22
CA ILE A 58 2.94 28.30 18.66
C ILE A 58 4.43 28.22 18.34
N SER A 59 5.26 27.71 19.27
CA SER A 59 6.71 27.60 19.09
C SER A 59 7.08 26.71 17.88
N PHE A 60 6.28 25.70 17.58
CA PHE A 60 6.43 24.88 16.37
C PHE A 60 6.32 25.73 15.10
N PHE A 61 5.31 26.60 15.00
CA PHE A 61 5.13 27.46 13.83
C PHE A 61 6.18 28.60 13.76
N GLU A 62 6.63 29.10 14.90
CA GLU A 62 7.75 30.05 14.95
C GLU A 62 9.07 29.46 14.44
N GLY A 63 9.28 28.16 14.71
CA GLY A 63 10.46 27.42 14.24
C GLY A 63 10.53 27.21 12.74
N MET A 64 9.40 27.26 12.02
CA MET A 64 9.35 26.85 10.60
C MET A 64 10.25 27.68 9.69
N LEU A 65 10.27 28.99 9.86
CA LEU A 65 11.14 29.86 9.06
C LEU A 65 12.62 29.56 9.32
N LYS A 66 12.98 29.34 10.58
CA LYS A 66 14.34 28.97 10.95
C LYS A 66 14.72 27.62 10.32
N TRP A 67 13.88 26.61 10.43
CA TRP A 67 14.15 25.31 9.82
C TRP A 67 14.27 25.38 8.31
N TYR A 68 13.42 26.17 7.63
CA TYR A 68 13.53 26.41 6.20
C TYR A 68 14.89 27.00 5.83
N ASN A 69 15.32 28.06 6.54
CA ASN A 69 16.58 28.75 6.28
C ASN A 69 17.81 27.87 6.58
N ASP A 70 17.83 27.21 7.75
CA ASP A 70 18.92 26.34 8.18
C ASP A 70 19.08 25.15 7.24
N PHE A 71 17.95 24.53 6.83
CA PHE A 71 17.93 23.38 5.92
C PHE A 71 18.42 23.79 4.52
N ASN A 72 17.91 24.87 3.96
CA ASN A 72 18.33 25.34 2.64
C ASN A 72 19.81 25.76 2.64
N GLN A 73 20.28 26.44 3.70
CA GLN A 73 21.67 26.77 3.82
C GLN A 73 22.56 25.52 3.84
N LYS A 74 22.20 24.54 4.63
CA LYS A 74 22.93 23.26 4.72
C LYS A 74 22.98 22.55 3.36
N LEU A 75 21.84 22.42 2.65
CA LEU A 75 21.79 21.80 1.34
C LEU A 75 22.67 22.52 0.30
N ILE A 76 22.65 23.85 0.31
CA ILE A 76 23.50 24.67 -0.59
C ILE A 76 25.00 24.46 -0.27
N GLN A 77 25.37 24.40 1.00
CA GLN A 77 26.74 24.09 1.41
C GLN A 77 27.21 22.72 0.96
N ASP A 78 26.31 21.73 1.02
CA ASP A 78 26.57 20.35 0.60
C ASP A 78 26.44 20.17 -0.93
N ASN A 79 26.17 21.24 -1.68
CA ASN A 79 25.95 21.23 -3.13
C ASN A 79 24.80 20.28 -3.57
N THR A 80 23.76 20.21 -2.72
CA THR A 80 22.54 19.41 -2.92
C THR A 80 21.31 20.30 -2.83
N ALA A 81 20.17 19.81 -3.34
CA ALA A 81 18.91 20.53 -3.26
C ALA A 81 17.72 19.56 -3.40
N TYR A 82 16.59 19.86 -2.74
CA TYR A 82 15.31 19.30 -3.15
C TYR A 82 14.80 20.00 -4.41
N GLN A 83 13.81 19.41 -5.08
CA GLN A 83 13.38 19.86 -6.41
C GLN A 83 13.00 21.36 -6.46
N GLY A 84 12.21 21.84 -5.49
CA GLY A 84 11.79 23.25 -5.45
C GLY A 84 12.96 24.22 -5.30
N LEU A 85 13.90 23.92 -4.39
CA LEU A 85 15.12 24.71 -4.20
C LEU A 85 15.96 24.73 -5.49
N ALA A 86 16.10 23.59 -6.17
CA ALA A 86 16.81 23.52 -7.45
C ALA A 86 16.12 24.39 -8.51
N TYR A 87 14.78 24.37 -8.58
CA TYR A 87 14.01 25.20 -9.50
C TYR A 87 14.13 26.69 -9.19
N ARG A 88 14.05 27.07 -7.89
CA ARG A 88 14.28 28.46 -7.46
C ARG A 88 15.66 28.94 -7.89
N LYS A 89 16.69 28.15 -7.57
CA LYS A 89 18.08 28.52 -7.92
C LYS A 89 18.31 28.59 -9.43
N ALA A 90 17.72 27.69 -10.19
CA ALA A 90 17.78 27.75 -11.65
C ALA A 90 17.11 29.03 -12.20
N ALA A 91 15.93 29.39 -11.70
CA ALA A 91 15.23 30.60 -12.12
C ALA A 91 15.98 31.89 -11.71
N GLU A 92 16.52 31.94 -10.48
CA GLU A 92 17.30 33.09 -9.98
C GLU A 92 18.61 33.30 -10.77
N GLN A 93 19.20 32.24 -11.30
CA GLN A 93 20.52 32.25 -11.94
C GLN A 93 20.45 32.16 -13.47
N ILE A 94 19.28 32.06 -14.06
CA ILE A 94 19.14 31.80 -15.52
C ILE A 94 19.85 32.84 -16.38
N SER A 95 19.89 34.11 -15.93
CA SER A 95 20.60 35.20 -16.62
C SER A 95 22.12 35.05 -16.63
N ASN A 96 22.68 34.22 -15.74
CA ASN A 96 24.12 33.99 -15.62
C ASN A 96 24.56 32.71 -16.35
N VAL A 97 23.61 31.96 -16.93
CA VAL A 97 23.90 30.70 -17.61
C VAL A 97 24.15 30.96 -19.10
N GLU A 98 25.25 30.45 -19.62
CA GLU A 98 25.51 30.45 -21.06
C GLU A 98 24.56 29.50 -21.77
N ILE A 99 23.70 30.05 -22.66
CA ILE A 99 22.74 29.27 -23.42
C ILE A 99 23.46 28.67 -24.63
N LYS A 100 23.62 27.35 -24.65
CA LYS A 100 24.33 26.61 -25.71
C LYS A 100 23.44 26.23 -26.89
N TRP A 101 22.13 26.38 -26.76
CA TRP A 101 21.18 26.02 -27.83
C TRP A 101 20.75 27.23 -28.62
N GLU A 102 20.70 27.07 -29.94
CA GLU A 102 20.17 28.11 -30.82
C GLU A 102 18.64 28.25 -30.69
N LYS A 103 17.95 27.13 -30.46
CA LYS A 103 16.49 27.07 -30.33
C LYS A 103 16.07 26.02 -29.29
N VAL A 104 15.11 26.38 -28.45
CA VAL A 104 14.44 25.53 -27.49
C VAL A 104 12.94 25.56 -27.76
N TRP A 105 12.34 24.41 -27.98
CA TRP A 105 10.90 24.29 -28.20
C TRP A 105 10.21 23.66 -27.01
N PHE A 106 9.26 24.36 -26.44
CA PHE A 106 8.37 23.89 -25.40
C PHE A 106 7.05 23.47 -26.04
N VAL A 107 6.71 22.19 -25.94
CA VAL A 107 5.55 21.60 -26.63
C VAL A 107 4.58 21.00 -25.63
N GLY A 108 3.29 21.30 -25.78
CA GLY A 108 2.22 20.68 -24.99
C GLY A 108 2.22 21.07 -23.51
N LEU A 109 2.67 22.26 -23.17
CA LEU A 109 2.65 22.77 -21.80
C LEU A 109 1.20 23.01 -21.33
N ASN A 110 0.98 22.88 -20.02
CA ASN A 110 -0.28 23.23 -19.35
C ASN A 110 0.01 24.06 -18.09
N ALA A 111 -0.05 23.45 -16.91
CA ALA A 111 0.31 24.11 -15.66
C ALA A 111 1.83 24.29 -15.55
N LEU A 112 2.25 25.48 -15.20
CA LEU A 112 3.65 25.83 -14.99
C LEU A 112 3.83 26.49 -13.64
N THR A 113 4.86 26.12 -12.92
CA THR A 113 5.29 26.82 -11.71
C THR A 113 5.88 28.21 -12.08
N LYS A 114 5.97 29.08 -11.08
CA LYS A 114 6.60 30.38 -11.28
C LYS A 114 8.06 30.28 -11.74
N SER A 115 8.81 29.36 -11.17
CA SER A 115 10.21 29.11 -11.56
C SER A 115 10.33 28.73 -13.04
N GLU A 116 9.47 27.81 -13.51
CA GLU A 116 9.43 27.40 -14.92
C GLU A 116 9.03 28.56 -15.84
N GLN A 117 8.04 29.37 -15.42
CA GLN A 117 7.63 30.55 -16.17
C GLN A 117 8.77 31.57 -16.31
N GLU A 118 9.52 31.86 -15.23
CA GLU A 118 10.65 32.80 -15.30
C GLU A 118 11.76 32.30 -16.22
N ILE A 119 12.06 31.00 -16.21
CA ILE A 119 13.05 30.41 -17.13
C ILE A 119 12.58 30.55 -18.60
N ILE A 120 11.32 30.20 -18.88
CA ILE A 120 10.77 30.32 -20.23
C ILE A 120 10.72 31.78 -20.68
N ASP A 121 10.32 32.71 -19.79
CA ASP A 121 10.29 34.15 -20.08
C ASP A 121 11.67 34.69 -20.45
N TYR A 122 12.70 34.27 -19.72
CA TYR A 122 14.08 34.64 -20.03
C TYR A 122 14.51 34.13 -21.39
N LEU A 123 14.30 32.83 -21.68
CA LEU A 123 14.67 32.21 -22.95
C LEU A 123 13.89 32.80 -24.14
N LYS A 124 12.66 33.27 -23.92
CA LYS A 124 11.87 34.01 -24.95
C LYS A 124 12.43 35.41 -25.21
N LYS A 125 12.83 36.13 -24.15
CA LYS A 125 13.48 37.44 -24.31
C LYS A 125 14.77 37.39 -25.13
N GLU A 126 15.53 36.30 -24.92
CA GLU A 126 16.74 36.01 -25.70
C GLU A 126 16.45 35.47 -27.12
N ASN A 127 15.19 35.37 -27.53
CA ASN A 127 14.76 34.80 -28.83
C ASN A 127 15.18 33.34 -29.08
N VAL A 128 15.48 32.60 -28.01
CA VAL A 128 15.88 31.19 -28.08
C VAL A 128 14.68 30.26 -27.98
N ALA A 129 13.66 30.62 -27.18
CA ALA A 129 12.52 29.77 -26.91
C ALA A 129 11.32 30.04 -27.81
N ARG A 130 10.62 28.95 -28.18
CA ARG A 130 9.27 28.97 -28.75
C ARG A 130 8.36 28.02 -27.99
N VAL A 131 7.08 28.39 -27.82
CA VAL A 131 6.08 27.59 -27.11
C VAL A 131 5.00 27.17 -28.12
N PHE A 132 4.68 25.87 -28.11
CA PHE A 132 3.63 25.26 -28.92
C PHE A 132 2.56 24.68 -27.99
N TRP A 133 1.32 25.08 -28.23
CA TRP A 133 0.16 24.71 -27.44
C TRP A 133 -0.64 23.59 -28.09
N ASP A 134 -1.29 22.77 -27.31
CA ASP A 134 -2.25 21.78 -27.76
C ASP A 134 -3.56 21.96 -26.98
N ALA A 135 -4.58 22.43 -27.65
CA ALA A 135 -5.87 22.74 -27.06
C ALA A 135 -7.02 22.45 -28.05
N ASP A 136 -8.22 22.32 -27.50
CA ASP A 136 -9.45 22.20 -28.28
C ASP A 136 -10.44 23.31 -27.89
N LYS A 137 -11.21 23.81 -28.84
CA LYS A 137 -12.20 24.85 -28.62
C LYS A 137 -13.22 24.49 -27.57
N PHE A 138 -13.55 23.20 -27.43
CA PHE A 138 -14.51 22.70 -26.47
C PHE A 138 -14.24 23.19 -25.05
N TYR A 139 -12.99 23.09 -24.58
CA TYR A 139 -12.61 23.54 -23.25
C TYR A 139 -11.85 24.88 -23.21
N TYR A 140 -11.29 25.30 -24.36
CA TYR A 140 -10.53 26.53 -24.42
C TYR A 140 -11.42 27.78 -24.53
N ASP A 141 -12.44 27.75 -25.39
CA ASP A 141 -13.35 28.91 -25.62
C ASP A 141 -14.33 29.10 -24.44
N ASN A 142 -14.67 28.03 -23.73
CA ASN A 142 -15.51 28.12 -22.53
C ASN A 142 -14.67 28.64 -21.35
N LYS A 143 -14.93 29.89 -20.93
CA LYS A 143 -14.18 30.58 -19.86
C LYS A 143 -14.31 29.90 -18.49
N LEU A 144 -15.36 29.13 -18.26
CA LEU A 144 -15.62 28.42 -17.00
C LEU A 144 -15.03 27.01 -16.99
N HIS A 145 -14.61 26.50 -18.16
CA HIS A 145 -14.08 25.14 -18.25
C HIS A 145 -12.65 25.07 -17.69
N GLU A 146 -12.44 24.24 -16.66
CA GLU A 146 -11.19 24.14 -15.91
C GLU A 146 -10.01 23.71 -16.80
N ALA A 147 -10.21 22.76 -17.70
CA ALA A 147 -9.14 22.26 -18.59
C ALA A 147 -8.46 23.36 -19.43
N GLY A 148 -9.16 24.43 -19.74
CA GLY A 148 -8.62 25.56 -20.49
C GLY A 148 -7.99 26.67 -19.64
N GLY A 149 -8.07 26.57 -18.29
CA GLY A 149 -7.70 27.66 -17.37
C GLY A 149 -6.26 28.13 -17.57
N PHE A 150 -5.31 27.27 -17.38
CA PHE A 150 -3.87 27.60 -17.52
C PHE A 150 -3.49 28.06 -18.94
N LEU A 151 -4.08 27.45 -19.96
CA LEU A 151 -3.80 27.84 -21.33
C LEU A 151 -4.29 29.27 -21.65
N ARG A 152 -5.44 29.65 -21.13
CA ARG A 152 -5.95 31.03 -21.25
C ARG A 152 -5.08 32.05 -20.53
N GLU A 153 -4.63 31.76 -19.31
CA GLU A 153 -3.71 32.61 -18.55
C GLU A 153 -2.36 32.79 -19.27
N GLN A 154 -1.77 31.70 -19.75
CA GLN A 154 -0.49 31.73 -20.45
C GLN A 154 -0.58 32.47 -21.77
N ARG A 155 -1.71 32.34 -22.49
CA ARG A 155 -1.92 33.11 -23.73
C ARG A 155 -1.99 34.62 -23.46
N VAL A 156 -2.59 35.03 -22.36
CA VAL A 156 -2.61 36.46 -21.99
C VAL A 156 -1.20 36.95 -21.65
N LYS A 157 -0.43 36.13 -20.91
CA LYS A 157 0.93 36.45 -20.51
C LYS A 157 1.90 36.49 -21.70
N TRP A 158 1.80 35.51 -22.57
CA TRP A 158 2.67 35.36 -23.76
C TRP A 158 1.89 35.63 -25.04
N SER A 159 1.43 36.84 -25.23
CA SER A 159 0.58 37.32 -26.32
C SER A 159 1.12 37.00 -27.74
N GLU A 160 1.49 35.77 -28.01
CA GLU A 160 1.96 35.30 -29.32
C GLU A 160 0.83 35.26 -30.30
N ILE A 161 1.06 35.92 -31.40
CA ILE A 161 0.14 36.08 -32.53
C ILE A 161 -0.18 34.72 -33.20
N ASP A 162 0.63 33.70 -32.96
CA ASP A 162 0.58 32.38 -33.58
C ASP A 162 0.14 31.26 -32.68
N PHE A 163 -0.88 31.46 -31.84
CA PHE A 163 -1.51 30.35 -31.10
C PHE A 163 -2.32 29.46 -32.07
N LYS A 164 -1.61 28.70 -32.92
CA LYS A 164 -2.20 27.81 -33.94
C LYS A 164 -2.67 26.47 -33.42
N GLY A 165 -2.47 26.19 -32.14
CA GLY A 165 -2.71 24.88 -31.54
C GLY A 165 -4.15 24.63 -31.03
N VAL A 166 -5.13 25.50 -31.31
CA VAL A 166 -6.52 25.26 -30.91
C VAL A 166 -7.25 24.52 -32.02
N GLY A 167 -7.52 23.24 -31.77
CA GLY A 167 -8.31 22.39 -32.66
C GLY A 167 -9.81 22.50 -32.39
N ASP A 168 -10.57 21.78 -33.20
CA ASP A 168 -12.02 21.65 -33.06
C ASP A 168 -12.40 20.16 -33.19
N TYR A 169 -11.69 19.31 -32.45
CA TYR A 169 -11.78 17.86 -32.59
C TYR A 169 -12.99 17.28 -31.85
N PHE A 170 -13.38 17.88 -30.72
CA PHE A 170 -14.57 17.44 -29.98
C PHE A 170 -15.89 17.66 -30.74
N ASN A 171 -15.93 18.66 -31.63
CA ASN A 171 -17.10 18.89 -32.47
C ASN A 171 -17.15 17.95 -33.69
N GLN A 172 -16.11 17.16 -33.94
CA GLN A 172 -16.10 16.14 -35.00
C GLN A 172 -16.84 14.89 -34.52
N PRO A 173 -17.59 14.20 -35.38
CA PRO A 173 -18.27 12.95 -35.04
C PRO A 173 -17.27 11.91 -34.53
N LYS A 174 -17.61 11.24 -33.43
CA LYS A 174 -16.89 10.06 -32.91
C LYS A 174 -17.51 8.78 -33.49
N GLU A 175 -16.70 7.76 -33.76
CA GLU A 175 -17.21 6.44 -34.17
C GLU A 175 -17.99 5.76 -33.07
N SER A 176 -17.48 5.86 -31.83
CA SER A 176 -18.19 5.39 -30.63
C SER A 176 -17.79 6.19 -29.39
N PHE A 177 -18.76 6.42 -28.51
CA PHE A 177 -18.50 7.03 -27.22
C PHE A 177 -19.38 6.37 -26.15
N ASP A 178 -18.77 5.53 -25.33
CA ASP A 178 -19.45 4.73 -24.31
C ASP A 178 -19.01 5.10 -22.90
N VAL A 179 -19.97 5.16 -21.97
CA VAL A 179 -19.74 5.23 -20.53
C VAL A 179 -20.32 3.98 -19.89
N ILE A 180 -19.49 3.16 -19.27
CA ILE A 180 -19.87 1.85 -18.77
C ILE A 180 -19.74 1.80 -17.24
N ALA A 181 -20.87 1.57 -16.56
CA ALA A 181 -20.91 1.27 -15.14
C ALA A 181 -20.59 -0.21 -14.91
N CYS A 182 -19.64 -0.53 -14.07
CA CYS A 182 -19.26 -1.89 -13.71
C CYS A 182 -19.30 -2.10 -12.20
N PRO A 183 -19.81 -3.23 -11.68
CA PRO A 183 -19.63 -3.58 -10.28
C PRO A 183 -18.18 -4.03 -10.06
N LYS A 184 -17.55 -3.49 -9.02
CA LYS A 184 -16.16 -3.81 -8.58
C LYS A 184 -15.04 -3.52 -9.59
N ASN A 185 -13.88 -3.26 -9.06
CA ASN A 185 -12.71 -2.88 -9.84
C ASN A 185 -12.24 -3.96 -10.82
N VAL A 186 -12.24 -5.25 -10.42
CA VAL A 186 -11.79 -6.35 -11.29
C VAL A 186 -12.70 -6.53 -12.51
N THR A 187 -13.99 -6.22 -12.39
CA THR A 187 -14.94 -6.33 -13.51
C THR A 187 -14.61 -5.34 -14.62
N GLN A 188 -14.11 -4.15 -14.28
CA GLN A 188 -13.65 -3.18 -15.28
C GLN A 188 -12.54 -3.76 -16.18
N ALA A 189 -11.58 -4.49 -15.59
CA ALA A 189 -10.52 -5.15 -16.37
C ALA A 189 -11.06 -6.22 -17.32
N LYS A 190 -12.09 -6.98 -16.88
CA LYS A 190 -12.77 -7.97 -17.73
C LYS A 190 -13.53 -7.33 -18.88
N VAL A 191 -14.25 -6.23 -18.61
CA VAL A 191 -14.97 -5.48 -19.64
C VAL A 191 -14.00 -4.91 -20.66
N ALA A 192 -12.89 -4.32 -20.22
CA ALA A 192 -11.84 -3.83 -21.11
C ALA A 192 -11.27 -4.97 -21.98
N SER A 193 -11.07 -6.16 -21.40
CA SER A 193 -10.63 -7.35 -22.15
C SER A 193 -11.63 -7.77 -23.24
N GLU A 194 -12.93 -7.78 -22.93
CA GLU A 194 -13.97 -8.11 -23.93
C GLU A 194 -13.98 -7.10 -25.07
N LEU A 195 -13.92 -5.81 -24.77
CA LEU A 195 -13.87 -4.75 -25.79
C LEU A 195 -12.66 -4.89 -26.73
N LEU A 196 -11.51 -5.30 -26.20
CA LEU A 196 -10.29 -5.48 -27.00
C LEU A 196 -10.39 -6.66 -28.00
N LYS A 197 -11.31 -7.59 -27.79
CA LYS A 197 -11.52 -8.70 -28.75
C LYS A 197 -12.19 -8.25 -30.05
N ASP A 198 -12.93 -7.15 -29.99
CA ASP A 198 -13.64 -6.57 -31.14
C ASP A 198 -12.75 -5.65 -31.98
N PHE A 199 -11.55 -5.31 -31.50
CA PHE A 199 -10.64 -4.45 -32.22
C PHE A 199 -9.89 -5.18 -33.32
N THR A 200 -9.59 -4.45 -34.40
CA THR A 200 -8.83 -4.99 -35.52
C THR A 200 -7.38 -5.25 -35.12
N LYS A 201 -6.71 -6.14 -35.86
CA LYS A 201 -5.29 -6.40 -35.65
C LYS A 201 -4.45 -5.14 -35.82
N GLU A 202 -4.82 -4.26 -36.75
CA GLU A 202 -4.15 -2.98 -36.95
C GLU A 202 -4.28 -2.05 -35.75
N ASP A 203 -5.45 -2.00 -35.12
CA ASP A 203 -5.68 -1.22 -33.91
C ASP A 203 -4.87 -1.73 -32.71
N LEU A 204 -4.60 -3.05 -32.65
CA LEU A 204 -3.85 -3.68 -31.55
C LEU A 204 -2.33 -3.64 -31.75
N ASP A 205 -1.83 -3.67 -32.99
CA ASP A 205 -0.39 -3.78 -33.28
C ASP A 205 0.32 -2.41 -33.48
N ASN A 206 -0.40 -1.35 -33.88
CA ASN A 206 0.18 -0.07 -34.33
C ASN A 206 0.12 1.09 -33.32
N SER A 207 0.05 0.80 -32.02
CA SER A 207 -0.08 1.83 -30.96
C SER A 207 -1.32 2.75 -31.12
N ASN A 208 -2.35 2.28 -31.82
CA ASN A 208 -3.58 3.03 -32.01
C ASN A 208 -4.51 2.96 -30.80
N THR A 209 -4.27 2.01 -29.88
CA THR A 209 -5.12 1.72 -28.75
C THR A 209 -4.41 1.97 -27.44
N ALA A 210 -5.02 2.80 -26.57
CA ALA A 210 -4.58 3.01 -25.21
C ALA A 210 -5.58 2.47 -24.19
N ILE A 211 -5.08 1.75 -23.19
CA ILE A 211 -5.77 1.44 -21.94
C ILE A 211 -5.20 2.38 -20.88
N VAL A 212 -6.03 3.27 -20.36
CA VAL A 212 -5.59 4.29 -19.40
C VAL A 212 -6.19 3.99 -18.03
N LEU A 213 -5.33 3.93 -17.04
CA LEU A 213 -5.73 3.64 -15.65
C LEU A 213 -5.74 4.94 -14.85
N ALA A 214 -6.92 5.36 -14.37
CA ALA A 214 -7.03 6.43 -13.39
C ALA A 214 -6.66 5.93 -11.98
N ASP A 215 -6.80 4.62 -11.73
CA ASP A 215 -6.28 3.94 -10.55
C ASP A 215 -5.26 2.87 -10.96
N GLU A 216 -3.99 3.11 -10.65
CA GLU A 216 -2.87 2.21 -10.98
C GLU A 216 -2.97 0.83 -10.31
N ALA A 217 -3.79 0.69 -9.28
CA ALA A 217 -4.06 -0.59 -8.64
C ALA A 217 -4.69 -1.63 -9.60
N LEU A 218 -5.30 -1.17 -10.70
CA LEU A 218 -5.84 -2.03 -11.76
C LEU A 218 -4.79 -2.59 -12.73
N LEU A 219 -3.53 -2.20 -12.62
CA LEU A 219 -2.47 -2.67 -13.52
C LEU A 219 -2.43 -4.20 -13.64
N PHE A 220 -2.28 -4.92 -12.54
CA PHE A 220 -2.23 -6.39 -12.57
C PHE A 220 -3.57 -7.02 -12.94
N PRO A 221 -4.74 -6.59 -12.43
CA PRO A 221 -6.04 -7.05 -12.94
C PRO A 221 -6.17 -6.94 -14.45
N VAL A 222 -5.72 -5.83 -15.06
CA VAL A 222 -5.75 -5.67 -16.52
C VAL A 222 -4.78 -6.63 -17.18
N LEU A 223 -3.52 -6.69 -16.75
CA LEU A 223 -2.50 -7.57 -17.33
C LEU A 223 -2.94 -9.04 -17.36
N TYR A 224 -3.54 -9.52 -16.27
CA TYR A 224 -4.01 -10.92 -16.17
C TYR A 224 -5.28 -11.22 -17.00
N ASN A 225 -6.02 -10.19 -17.40
CA ASN A 225 -7.25 -10.36 -18.19
C ASN A 225 -7.06 -10.02 -19.68
N LEU A 226 -5.86 -9.62 -20.13
CA LEU A 226 -5.63 -9.30 -21.54
C LEU A 226 -5.91 -10.50 -22.44
N PRO A 227 -6.61 -10.30 -23.59
CA PRO A 227 -6.87 -11.37 -24.54
C PRO A 227 -5.56 -11.85 -25.19
N SER A 228 -5.49 -13.16 -25.48
CA SER A 228 -4.32 -13.78 -26.11
C SER A 228 -3.98 -13.25 -27.52
N ALA A 229 -4.91 -12.53 -28.12
CA ALA A 229 -4.71 -11.84 -29.40
C ALA A 229 -3.70 -10.70 -29.29
N ILE A 230 -3.51 -10.10 -28.12
CA ILE A 230 -2.53 -9.04 -27.88
C ILE A 230 -1.15 -9.67 -27.75
N LYS A 231 -0.30 -9.47 -28.76
CA LYS A 231 1.06 -10.02 -28.78
C LYS A 231 2.11 -9.03 -28.31
N GLN A 232 1.82 -7.74 -28.43
CA GLN A 232 2.71 -6.65 -28.03
C GLN A 232 1.96 -5.69 -27.13
N LEU A 233 2.56 -5.39 -25.98
CA LEU A 233 2.04 -4.50 -24.98
C LEU A 233 3.19 -3.61 -24.50
N ASN A 234 2.96 -2.31 -24.48
CA ASN A 234 3.84 -1.36 -23.80
C ASN A 234 3.19 -0.90 -22.51
N VAL A 235 3.85 -1.12 -21.38
CA VAL A 235 3.42 -0.66 -20.05
C VAL A 235 4.33 0.47 -19.63
N THR A 236 3.80 1.69 -19.59
CA THR A 236 4.59 2.89 -19.26
C THR A 236 4.65 3.17 -17.77
N MET A 237 3.68 2.66 -17.00
CA MET A 237 3.67 2.78 -15.55
C MET A 237 4.54 1.70 -14.90
N GLY A 238 5.18 2.03 -13.79
CA GLY A 238 5.90 1.05 -12.98
C GLY A 238 4.96 0.33 -12.00
N SER A 239 5.41 -0.84 -11.52
CA SER A 239 4.78 -1.47 -10.37
C SER A 239 5.39 -0.89 -9.09
N PRO A 240 4.58 -0.35 -8.15
CA PRO A 240 5.10 0.17 -6.89
C PRO A 240 5.87 -0.90 -6.11
N LEU A 241 7.13 -0.62 -5.79
CA LEU A 241 7.99 -1.57 -5.08
C LEU A 241 7.42 -2.00 -3.73
N LYS A 242 6.71 -1.09 -3.05
CA LYS A 242 6.02 -1.34 -1.77
C LYS A 242 4.93 -2.43 -1.84
N ASN A 243 4.38 -2.68 -3.02
CA ASN A 243 3.32 -3.67 -3.24
C ASN A 243 3.87 -5.04 -3.68
N THR A 244 5.18 -5.19 -3.70
CA THR A 244 5.82 -6.44 -4.13
C THR A 244 5.92 -7.45 -3.00
N THR A 245 5.92 -8.72 -3.36
CA THR A 245 6.10 -9.83 -2.43
C THR A 245 7.46 -9.74 -1.72
N LEU A 246 8.52 -9.27 -2.41
CA LEU A 246 9.84 -9.08 -1.78
C LEU A 246 9.77 -8.08 -0.63
N PHE A 247 9.12 -6.94 -0.84
CA PHE A 247 8.98 -5.93 0.21
C PHE A 247 8.17 -6.44 1.39
N ALA A 248 7.08 -7.18 1.14
CA ALA A 248 6.31 -7.84 2.19
C ALA A 248 7.15 -8.81 3.02
N PHE A 249 8.11 -9.51 2.40
CA PHE A 249 9.06 -10.38 3.12
C PHE A 249 9.97 -9.59 4.04
N VAL A 250 10.54 -8.50 3.56
CA VAL A 250 11.40 -7.62 4.37
C VAL A 250 10.62 -7.00 5.53
N GLU A 251 9.39 -6.57 5.29
CA GLU A 251 8.48 -6.07 6.35
C GLU A 251 8.19 -7.13 7.42
N ALA A 252 7.97 -8.38 7.01
CA ALA A 252 7.77 -9.48 7.95
C ALA A 252 9.01 -9.71 8.84
N LEU A 253 10.22 -9.57 8.28
CA LEU A 253 11.47 -9.65 9.02
C LEU A 253 11.60 -8.50 10.04
N PHE A 254 11.35 -7.27 9.63
CA PHE A 254 11.35 -6.13 10.56
C PHE A 254 10.34 -6.29 11.67
N LYS A 255 9.10 -6.72 11.35
CA LYS A 255 8.07 -6.97 12.35
C LYS A 255 8.51 -8.01 13.37
N MET A 256 9.07 -9.13 12.92
CA MET A 256 9.60 -10.21 13.77
C MET A 256 10.67 -9.67 14.73
N GLN A 257 11.61 -8.87 14.25
CA GLN A 257 12.71 -8.33 15.03
C GLN A 257 12.27 -7.24 16.02
N ILE A 258 11.40 -6.33 15.62
CA ILE A 258 10.84 -5.29 16.51
C ILE A 258 10.00 -5.92 17.65
N HIS A 259 9.27 -6.98 17.34
CA HIS A 259 8.55 -7.73 18.40
C HIS A 259 9.51 -8.45 19.34
N ALA A 260 10.60 -9.04 18.83
CA ALA A 260 11.61 -9.69 19.67
C ALA A 260 12.27 -8.71 20.64
N GLU A 261 12.55 -7.48 20.19
CA GLU A 261 13.05 -6.41 21.05
C GLU A 261 12.05 -6.06 22.16
N LYS A 262 10.78 -5.91 21.83
CA LYS A 262 9.72 -5.58 22.77
C LYS A 262 9.54 -6.64 23.86
N TYR A 263 9.63 -7.92 23.51
CA TYR A 263 9.43 -9.03 24.46
C TYR A 263 10.68 -9.34 25.31
N GLN A 264 11.83 -8.71 25.05
CA GLN A 264 13.10 -8.80 25.82
C GLN A 264 13.61 -10.23 26.12
N ASN A 265 13.08 -11.27 25.46
CA ASN A 265 13.30 -12.69 25.80
C ASN A 265 14.37 -13.37 24.94
N ASN A 266 15.09 -12.66 24.07
CA ASN A 266 15.98 -13.25 23.06
C ASN A 266 15.31 -14.41 22.27
N ALA A 267 14.01 -14.35 22.10
CA ALA A 267 13.17 -15.32 21.41
C ALA A 267 12.18 -14.59 20.50
N PHE A 268 11.70 -15.29 19.49
CA PHE A 268 10.75 -14.76 18.54
C PHE A 268 9.35 -15.31 18.80
N TYR A 269 8.34 -14.48 18.64
CA TYR A 269 6.95 -14.89 18.70
C TYR A 269 6.61 -15.80 17.51
N TYR A 270 5.96 -16.95 17.78
CA TYR A 270 5.76 -17.98 16.77
C TYR A 270 4.99 -17.52 15.53
N LYS A 271 3.98 -16.64 15.65
CA LYS A 271 3.23 -16.12 14.49
C LYS A 271 4.09 -15.29 13.57
N ASP A 272 5.03 -14.54 14.12
CA ASP A 272 5.95 -13.75 13.31
C ASP A 272 6.91 -14.67 12.54
N ILE A 273 7.41 -15.73 13.19
CA ILE A 273 8.24 -16.74 12.51
C ILE A 273 7.44 -17.48 11.43
N ILE A 274 6.22 -17.92 11.74
CA ILE A 274 5.35 -18.59 10.76
C ILE A 274 5.14 -17.68 9.55
N SER A 275 4.87 -16.39 9.75
CA SER A 275 4.74 -15.41 8.66
C SER A 275 5.99 -15.31 7.80
N VAL A 276 7.19 -15.44 8.38
CA VAL A 276 8.46 -15.41 7.65
C VAL A 276 8.71 -16.72 6.92
N ILE A 277 8.57 -17.89 7.59
CA ILE A 277 8.94 -19.18 7.00
C ILE A 277 7.95 -19.68 5.94
N GLU A 278 6.69 -19.25 5.99
CA GLU A 278 5.68 -19.54 4.95
C GLU A 278 5.77 -18.59 3.76
N HIS A 279 6.58 -17.56 3.86
CA HIS A 279 6.69 -16.58 2.79
C HIS A 279 7.35 -17.18 1.54
N PRO A 280 6.86 -16.89 0.31
CA PRO A 280 7.40 -17.46 -0.94
C PRO A 280 8.91 -17.23 -1.14
N TYR A 281 9.45 -16.09 -0.68
CA TYR A 281 10.90 -15.83 -0.76
C TYR A 281 11.70 -16.69 0.23
N PHE A 282 11.15 -17.04 1.37
CA PHE A 282 11.80 -17.95 2.31
C PHE A 282 11.93 -19.36 1.71
N SER A 283 10.92 -19.85 1.00
CA SER A 283 10.96 -21.15 0.33
C SER A 283 12.03 -21.27 -0.77
N LYS A 284 12.55 -20.14 -1.27
CA LYS A 284 13.68 -20.12 -2.22
C LYS A 284 15.03 -20.32 -1.51
N LEU A 285 15.08 -20.12 -0.20
CA LEU A 285 16.30 -20.17 0.62
C LEU A 285 16.36 -21.39 1.52
N ALA A 286 15.21 -21.99 1.86
CA ALA A 286 15.06 -23.07 2.82
C ALA A 286 14.61 -24.38 2.18
N ASP A 287 14.97 -25.50 2.81
CA ASP A 287 14.44 -26.83 2.48
C ASP A 287 12.99 -26.94 2.97
N ALA A 288 12.06 -27.33 2.08
CA ALA A 288 10.64 -27.46 2.41
C ALA A 288 10.36 -28.47 3.53
N ASN A 289 11.19 -29.54 3.65
CA ASN A 289 11.01 -30.53 4.71
C ASN A 289 11.45 -29.97 6.07
N GLU A 290 12.49 -29.12 6.10
CA GLU A 290 12.88 -28.43 7.34
C GLU A 290 11.78 -27.47 7.81
N VAL A 291 11.15 -26.72 6.90
CA VAL A 291 10.02 -25.84 7.22
C VAL A 291 8.85 -26.64 7.80
N LEU A 292 8.47 -27.74 7.15
CA LEU A 292 7.34 -28.57 7.60
C LEU A 292 7.63 -29.24 8.94
N ALA A 293 8.85 -29.75 9.13
CA ALA A 293 9.27 -30.35 10.39
C ALA A 293 9.26 -29.33 11.54
N PHE A 294 9.72 -28.12 11.27
CA PHE A 294 9.72 -27.05 12.26
C PHE A 294 8.31 -26.59 12.64
N LYS A 295 7.39 -26.47 11.68
CA LYS A 295 5.98 -26.17 11.98
C LYS A 295 5.36 -27.22 12.89
N ARG A 296 5.58 -28.52 12.57
CA ARG A 296 5.11 -29.62 13.42
C ARG A 296 5.72 -29.60 14.83
N PHE A 297 6.98 -29.23 14.94
CA PHE A 297 7.67 -29.09 16.22
C PHE A 297 7.04 -27.98 17.08
N ILE A 298 6.82 -26.79 16.49
CA ILE A 298 6.17 -25.68 17.20
C ILE A 298 4.78 -26.08 17.73
N ILE A 299 3.98 -26.71 16.90
CA ILE A 299 2.61 -27.12 17.25
C ILE A 299 2.64 -28.21 18.31
N LYS A 300 3.45 -29.25 18.09
CA LYS A 300 3.50 -30.41 19.00
C LYS A 300 3.94 -30.05 20.41
N ASP A 301 4.94 -29.18 20.53
CA ASP A 301 5.53 -28.79 21.81
C ASP A 301 4.93 -27.46 22.32
N ASN A 302 3.85 -26.99 21.71
CA ASN A 302 3.11 -25.75 22.03
C ASN A 302 4.02 -24.52 22.28
N ILE A 303 4.94 -24.25 21.35
CA ILE A 303 5.98 -23.23 21.52
C ILE A 303 5.46 -21.85 21.08
N VAL A 304 5.13 -21.00 22.05
CA VAL A 304 4.71 -19.60 21.81
C VAL A 304 5.90 -18.70 21.49
N PHE A 305 7.03 -18.89 22.20
CA PHE A 305 8.26 -18.14 21.96
C PHE A 305 9.39 -19.07 21.53
N VAL A 306 9.85 -18.87 20.30
CA VAL A 306 10.87 -19.73 19.68
C VAL A 306 12.26 -19.17 19.94
N SER A 307 13.12 -19.96 20.58
CA SER A 307 14.49 -19.56 20.86
C SER A 307 15.40 -19.68 19.61
N LYS A 308 16.50 -18.92 19.58
CA LYS A 308 17.53 -19.03 18.54
C LYS A 308 18.09 -20.47 18.42
N SER A 309 18.20 -21.21 19.54
CA SER A 309 18.66 -22.59 19.53
C SER A 309 17.70 -23.53 18.79
N ASN A 310 16.40 -23.34 18.95
CA ASN A 310 15.38 -24.11 18.24
C ASN A 310 15.46 -23.89 16.74
N LEU A 311 15.65 -22.63 16.30
CA LEU A 311 15.81 -22.27 14.89
C LEU A 311 17.10 -22.85 14.30
N ALA A 312 18.23 -22.72 14.99
CA ALA A 312 19.51 -23.26 14.53
C ALA A 312 19.52 -24.79 14.41
N THR A 313 18.78 -25.50 15.28
CA THR A 313 18.65 -26.96 15.20
C THR A 313 17.72 -27.42 14.08
N SER A 314 16.71 -26.62 13.77
CA SER A 314 15.68 -26.96 12.78
C SER A 314 16.11 -26.66 11.33
N PHE A 315 16.89 -25.59 11.11
CA PHE A 315 17.33 -25.15 9.78
C PHE A 315 18.84 -25.40 9.55
N LYS A 316 19.30 -26.63 9.74
CA LYS A 316 20.73 -27.00 9.64
C LYS A 316 21.27 -26.99 8.20
N LYS A 317 20.44 -27.33 7.21
CA LYS A 317 20.83 -27.42 5.80
C LYS A 317 20.70 -26.10 5.07
N SER A 318 19.88 -25.22 5.59
CA SER A 318 19.55 -23.94 4.98
C SER A 318 20.58 -22.89 5.36
N LYS A 319 21.03 -22.07 4.40
CA LYS A 319 22.00 -20.97 4.62
C LYS A 319 21.34 -19.75 5.29
N LEU A 320 20.53 -19.99 6.33
CA LEU A 320 19.65 -19.00 6.93
C LEU A 320 20.14 -18.45 8.27
N SER A 321 21.39 -18.73 8.64
CA SER A 321 21.92 -18.42 9.97
C SER A 321 21.74 -16.97 10.42
N ASN A 322 21.67 -16.02 9.51
CA ASN A 322 21.62 -14.59 9.83
C ASN A 322 20.19 -14.01 9.91
N ILE A 323 19.20 -14.66 9.28
CA ILE A 323 17.81 -14.16 9.29
C ILE A 323 17.22 -14.20 10.70
N PHE A 324 17.62 -15.20 11.49
CA PHE A 324 17.16 -15.42 12.86
C PHE A 324 18.14 -14.92 13.93
N ASP A 325 19.15 -14.13 13.55
CA ASP A 325 19.93 -13.37 14.52
C ASP A 325 19.11 -12.19 15.00
N ILE A 326 19.12 -11.93 16.31
CA ILE A 326 18.39 -10.79 16.88
C ILE A 326 19.12 -9.51 16.53
N TRP A 327 18.42 -8.59 15.90
CA TRP A 327 18.93 -7.27 15.58
C TRP A 327 18.89 -6.39 16.83
N ARG A 328 20.02 -5.91 17.26
CA ARG A 328 20.11 -5.00 18.41
C ARG A 328 20.35 -3.54 17.99
N LYS A 329 20.86 -3.38 16.76
CA LYS A 329 21.19 -2.09 16.16
C LYS A 329 20.76 -2.06 14.69
N SER A 330 20.68 -0.87 14.13
CA SER A 330 20.44 -0.68 12.71
C SER A 330 21.45 -1.43 11.83
N ASP A 331 22.73 -1.53 12.23
CA ASP A 331 23.77 -2.22 11.49
C ASP A 331 23.52 -3.72 11.33
N ASP A 332 22.90 -4.37 12.34
CA ASP A 332 22.54 -5.77 12.27
C ASP A 332 21.49 -6.00 11.17
N ALA A 333 20.47 -5.12 11.11
CA ALA A 333 19.46 -5.14 10.07
C ALA A 333 20.05 -4.89 8.68
N LEU A 334 20.94 -3.89 8.57
CA LEU A 334 21.59 -3.54 7.31
C LEU A 334 22.42 -4.69 6.77
N SER A 335 23.20 -5.33 7.63
CA SER A 335 24.04 -6.50 7.27
C SER A 335 23.19 -7.70 6.88
N CYS A 336 22.15 -8.02 7.64
CA CYS A 336 21.25 -9.14 7.37
C CYS A 336 20.53 -8.98 6.03
N ILE A 337 19.89 -7.82 5.79
CA ILE A 337 19.16 -7.58 4.54
C ILE A 337 20.10 -7.52 3.34
N SER A 338 21.30 -6.95 3.47
CA SER A 338 22.31 -6.95 2.40
C SER A 338 22.70 -8.37 1.98
N LYS A 339 22.92 -9.25 2.98
CA LYS A 339 23.21 -10.65 2.72
C LYS A 339 22.01 -11.40 2.13
N LEU A 340 20.81 -11.12 2.61
CA LEU A 340 19.57 -11.68 2.05
C LEU A 340 19.42 -11.36 0.56
N ILE A 341 19.70 -10.12 0.16
CA ILE A 341 19.69 -9.72 -1.25
C ILE A 341 20.70 -10.53 -2.07
N GLU A 342 21.90 -10.78 -1.54
CA GLU A 342 22.91 -11.59 -2.21
C GLU A 342 22.47 -13.06 -2.35
N ASP A 343 21.92 -13.63 -1.30
CA ASP A 343 21.44 -15.00 -1.28
C ASP A 343 20.26 -15.22 -2.24
N LEU A 344 19.41 -14.21 -2.43
CA LEU A 344 18.28 -14.21 -3.38
C LEU A 344 18.71 -14.05 -4.84
N LYS A 345 19.91 -13.52 -5.13
CA LYS A 345 20.39 -13.38 -6.52
C LYS A 345 20.46 -14.70 -7.26
N LEU A 346 21.03 -15.74 -6.64
CA LEU A 346 21.25 -17.03 -7.30
C LEU A 346 19.94 -17.72 -7.74
N PRO A 347 18.91 -17.86 -6.89
CA PRO A 347 17.66 -18.50 -7.30
C PRO A 347 16.82 -17.65 -8.28
N LEU A 348 17.04 -16.33 -8.37
CA LEU A 348 16.28 -15.46 -9.24
C LEU A 348 16.94 -15.18 -10.61
N VAL A 349 18.27 -15.19 -10.69
CA VAL A 349 19.02 -14.93 -11.95
C VAL A 349 18.94 -16.12 -12.92
N GLY A 350 18.65 -17.34 -12.45
CA GLY A 350 18.48 -18.52 -13.30
C GLY A 350 17.22 -18.50 -14.20
N VAL A 351 16.28 -17.61 -13.92
CA VAL A 351 15.07 -17.38 -14.71
C VAL A 351 15.26 -16.06 -15.45
N SER A 352 15.88 -16.10 -16.62
CA SER A 352 16.16 -14.90 -17.42
C SER A 352 14.89 -14.06 -17.64
N ALA A 353 14.98 -12.76 -17.31
CA ALA A 353 13.95 -11.73 -17.50
C ALA A 353 12.66 -11.89 -16.65
N SER A 354 12.74 -12.43 -15.44
CA SER A 354 11.58 -12.46 -14.55
C SER A 354 11.35 -11.08 -13.91
N ILE A 355 10.07 -10.73 -13.70
CA ILE A 355 9.66 -9.52 -12.93
C ILE A 355 10.35 -9.53 -11.55
N GLU A 356 10.53 -10.69 -10.93
CA GLU A 356 11.17 -10.83 -9.63
C GLU A 356 12.64 -10.36 -9.63
N SER A 357 13.37 -10.55 -10.72
CA SER A 357 14.75 -10.08 -10.82
C SER A 357 14.83 -8.55 -10.92
N GLU A 358 13.90 -7.92 -11.62
CA GLU A 358 13.82 -6.44 -11.70
C GLU A 358 13.37 -5.85 -10.36
N VAL A 359 12.43 -6.50 -9.66
CA VAL A 359 12.03 -6.13 -8.29
C VAL A 359 13.22 -6.18 -7.35
N LEU A 360 14.03 -7.27 -7.39
CA LEU A 360 15.22 -7.41 -6.55
C LEU A 360 16.27 -6.33 -6.90
N ALA A 361 16.46 -6.03 -8.18
CA ALA A 361 17.41 -4.99 -8.61
C ALA A 361 16.97 -3.59 -8.16
N THR A 362 15.67 -3.28 -8.25
CA THR A 362 15.11 -2.02 -7.78
C THR A 362 15.23 -1.89 -6.26
N PHE A 363 14.91 -2.97 -5.53
CA PHE A 363 15.05 -3.01 -4.08
C PHE A 363 16.52 -2.84 -3.66
N TYR A 364 17.46 -3.50 -4.35
CA TYR A 364 18.89 -3.37 -4.10
C TYR A 364 19.37 -1.91 -4.24
N LYS A 365 18.90 -1.18 -5.26
CA LYS A 365 19.22 0.26 -5.43
C LYS A 365 18.73 1.08 -4.24
N SER A 366 17.46 0.91 -3.86
CA SER A 366 16.85 1.61 -2.72
C SER A 366 17.58 1.30 -1.41
N TRP A 367 17.93 0.03 -1.23
CA TRP A 367 18.69 -0.43 -0.07
C TRP A 367 20.10 0.16 -0.01
N THR A 368 20.77 0.25 -1.15
CA THR A 368 22.10 0.88 -1.25
C THR A 368 22.04 2.38 -0.91
N ILE A 369 21.01 3.08 -1.36
CA ILE A 369 20.79 4.49 -0.99
C ILE A 369 20.65 4.63 0.52
N LEU A 370 19.86 3.78 1.15
CA LEU A 370 19.67 3.78 2.61
C LEU A 370 20.97 3.51 3.36
N ASN A 371 21.73 2.48 2.95
CA ASN A 371 23.02 2.16 3.54
C ASN A 371 24.01 3.32 3.47
N ASN A 372 24.15 3.94 2.30
CA ASN A 372 25.04 5.07 2.12
C ASN A 372 24.60 6.27 2.97
N LEU A 373 23.30 6.55 3.01
CA LEU A 373 22.77 7.66 3.83
C LEU A 373 23.12 7.50 5.33
N LEU A 374 23.02 6.29 5.85
CA LEU A 374 23.31 6.02 7.26
C LEU A 374 24.81 6.02 7.53
N ALA A 375 25.63 5.43 6.64
CA ALA A 375 27.08 5.40 6.75
C ALA A 375 27.70 6.80 6.66
N ASP A 376 27.28 7.62 5.69
CA ASP A 376 27.84 8.97 5.47
C ASP A 376 27.56 9.92 6.64
N ASN A 377 26.46 9.69 7.36
CA ASN A 377 26.04 10.57 8.45
C ASN A 377 26.28 9.99 9.85
N ASN A 378 26.79 8.77 9.96
CA ASN A 378 27.02 8.09 11.26
C ASN A 378 25.77 8.04 12.15
N PHE A 379 24.59 7.84 11.55
CA PHE A 379 23.33 7.79 12.29
C PHE A 379 23.15 6.42 12.96
N ASP A 380 23.09 6.42 14.29
CA ASP A 380 22.59 5.29 15.06
C ASP A 380 21.09 5.49 15.32
N ILE A 381 20.26 4.73 14.64
CA ILE A 381 18.81 4.86 14.69
C ILE A 381 18.16 3.54 15.16
N GLU A 382 17.04 3.65 15.88
CA GLU A 382 16.25 2.50 16.31
C GLU A 382 15.70 1.71 15.11
N LEU A 383 15.50 0.40 15.27
CA LEU A 383 14.97 -0.49 14.23
C LEU A 383 13.64 0.00 13.66
N LYS A 384 12.75 0.52 14.50
CA LYS A 384 11.46 1.07 14.06
C LYS A 384 11.63 2.31 13.19
N THR A 385 12.59 3.18 13.52
CA THR A 385 12.92 4.35 12.71
C THR A 385 13.53 3.93 11.37
N LEU A 386 14.43 2.95 11.37
CA LEU A 386 15.01 2.38 10.15
C LEU A 386 13.92 1.81 9.23
N GLN A 387 12.96 1.06 9.77
CA GLN A 387 11.82 0.55 9.02
C GLN A 387 11.03 1.68 8.36
N ILE A 388 10.70 2.74 9.09
CA ILE A 388 9.94 3.89 8.57
C ILE A 388 10.71 4.58 7.43
N VAL A 389 12.02 4.81 7.59
CA VAL A 389 12.85 5.44 6.55
C VAL A 389 12.91 4.55 5.31
N MET A 390 13.10 3.23 5.47
CA MET A 390 13.06 2.27 4.39
C MET A 390 11.71 2.31 3.65
N GLN A 391 10.59 2.29 4.38
CA GLN A 391 9.24 2.41 3.81
C GLN A 391 9.07 3.70 3.01
N GLN A 392 9.60 4.82 3.48
CA GLN A 392 9.54 6.10 2.77
C GLN A 392 10.33 6.07 1.46
N ILE A 393 11.53 5.48 1.46
CA ILE A 393 12.35 5.32 0.23
C ILE A 393 11.63 4.40 -0.75
N VAL A 394 11.25 3.20 -0.30
CA VAL A 394 10.61 2.17 -1.13
C VAL A 394 9.25 2.62 -1.69
N SER A 395 8.50 3.45 -0.94
CA SER A 395 7.19 3.94 -1.38
C SER A 395 7.24 4.85 -2.62
N LYS A 396 8.39 5.43 -2.89
CA LYS A 396 8.64 6.31 -4.06
C LYS A 396 9.17 5.54 -5.27
N GLU A 397 9.62 4.30 -5.07
CA GLU A 397 10.25 3.50 -6.10
C GLU A 397 9.24 2.66 -6.88
N MET A 398 9.44 2.64 -8.19
CA MET A 398 8.65 1.86 -9.13
C MET A 398 9.55 0.87 -9.86
N THR A 399 9.12 -0.38 -9.96
CA THR A 399 9.78 -1.37 -10.82
C THR A 399 9.29 -1.18 -12.26
N PRO A 400 10.17 -0.81 -13.21
CA PRO A 400 9.75 -0.56 -14.59
C PRO A 400 9.43 -1.87 -15.32
N PHE A 401 8.49 -1.79 -16.25
CA PHE A 401 8.28 -2.84 -17.24
C PHE A 401 9.12 -2.57 -18.48
N LYS A 402 9.59 -3.63 -19.13
CA LYS A 402 10.30 -3.53 -20.41
C LYS A 402 9.30 -3.70 -21.54
N GLY A 403 9.21 -2.71 -22.44
CA GLY A 403 8.32 -2.73 -23.60
C GLY A 403 8.88 -1.89 -24.76
N GLU A 404 8.29 -2.06 -25.93
CA GLU A 404 8.60 -1.24 -27.12
C GLU A 404 7.65 -0.04 -27.14
N PRO A 405 8.12 1.20 -26.95
CA PRO A 405 7.27 2.37 -26.69
C PRO A 405 6.25 2.70 -27.80
N LEU A 406 6.51 2.28 -29.03
CA LEU A 406 5.69 2.65 -30.19
C LEU A 406 5.00 1.45 -30.85
N LYS A 407 4.88 0.32 -30.17
CA LYS A 407 4.25 -0.88 -30.72
C LYS A 407 3.24 -1.49 -29.75
N GLY A 408 2.19 -2.06 -30.34
CA GLY A 408 1.17 -2.75 -29.60
C GLY A 408 0.24 -1.84 -28.78
N VAL A 409 -0.55 -2.45 -27.94
CA VAL A 409 -1.46 -1.74 -27.05
C VAL A 409 -0.65 -0.98 -25.99
N GLN A 410 -1.03 0.27 -25.72
CA GLN A 410 -0.39 1.11 -24.73
C GLN A 410 -1.18 1.05 -23.44
N LEU A 411 -0.58 0.56 -22.35
CA LEU A 411 -1.15 0.53 -20.99
C LEU A 411 -0.43 1.56 -20.12
N MET A 412 -1.16 2.59 -19.71
CA MET A 412 -0.57 3.76 -19.07
C MET A 412 -1.47 4.40 -18.00
N GLY A 413 -0.90 5.21 -17.13
CA GLY A 413 -1.64 6.13 -16.29
C GLY A 413 -2.05 7.39 -17.04
N ILE A 414 -2.91 8.21 -16.44
CA ILE A 414 -3.41 9.41 -17.11
C ILE A 414 -2.31 10.46 -17.35
N LEU A 415 -1.32 10.53 -16.46
CA LEU A 415 -0.23 11.51 -16.60
C LEU A 415 0.81 11.10 -17.65
N GLU A 416 0.96 9.81 -17.92
CA GLU A 416 1.85 9.28 -18.95
C GLU A 416 1.27 9.46 -20.35
N SER A 417 -0.05 9.73 -20.49
CA SER A 417 -0.69 10.01 -21.77
C SER A 417 -0.45 11.43 -22.32
N ARG A 418 0.38 12.22 -21.64
CA ARG A 418 0.69 13.60 -22.03
C ARG A 418 1.19 13.67 -23.46
N THR A 419 0.58 14.57 -24.25
CA THR A 419 0.93 14.83 -25.66
C THR A 419 0.81 13.63 -26.61
N LEU A 420 0.26 12.50 -26.17
CA LEU A 420 0.01 11.33 -27.00
C LEU A 420 -1.43 11.34 -27.53
N ASP A 421 -1.60 10.86 -28.74
CA ASP A 421 -2.90 10.69 -29.40
C ASP A 421 -3.14 9.22 -29.73
N PHE A 422 -4.37 8.77 -29.54
CA PHE A 422 -4.80 7.41 -29.84
C PHE A 422 -6.13 7.43 -30.59
N LYS A 423 -6.31 6.48 -31.52
CA LYS A 423 -7.59 6.27 -32.18
C LYS A 423 -8.62 5.71 -31.21
N ASN A 424 -8.20 4.74 -30.38
CA ASN A 424 -9.05 4.04 -29.44
C ASN A 424 -8.55 4.28 -28.00
N VAL A 425 -9.43 4.76 -27.13
CA VAL A 425 -9.13 5.01 -25.71
C VAL A 425 -10.11 4.26 -24.84
N ILE A 426 -9.60 3.36 -24.00
CA ILE A 426 -10.35 2.69 -22.95
C ILE A 426 -9.79 3.18 -21.62
N MET A 427 -10.56 3.94 -20.85
CA MET A 427 -10.14 4.47 -19.56
C MET A 427 -10.90 3.78 -18.42
N LEU A 428 -10.17 3.27 -17.42
CA LEU A 428 -10.70 2.54 -16.27
C LEU A 428 -10.61 3.38 -15.00
N SER A 429 -11.48 3.09 -14.06
CA SER A 429 -11.61 3.77 -12.75
C SER A 429 -11.89 5.26 -12.88
N VAL A 430 -12.75 5.62 -13.84
CA VAL A 430 -13.17 7.02 -14.02
C VAL A 430 -14.20 7.40 -12.94
N ASN A 431 -13.76 7.27 -11.69
CA ASN A 431 -14.56 7.52 -10.49
C ASN A 431 -14.17 8.83 -9.81
N GLU A 432 -15.13 9.44 -9.11
CA GLU A 432 -14.86 10.57 -8.23
C GLU A 432 -13.84 10.18 -7.15
N GLY A 433 -12.88 11.07 -6.87
CA GLY A 433 -11.78 10.80 -5.94
C GLY A 433 -10.61 9.97 -6.49
N LYS A 434 -10.78 9.37 -7.69
CA LYS A 434 -9.70 8.75 -8.47
C LYS A 434 -9.31 9.66 -9.64
N LEU A 435 -10.30 10.21 -10.31
CA LEU A 435 -10.15 11.20 -11.38
C LEU A 435 -11.24 12.28 -11.27
N PRO A 436 -10.90 13.50 -10.83
CA PRO A 436 -9.60 13.91 -10.30
C PRO A 436 -9.22 13.18 -9.02
N LYS A 437 -7.92 13.11 -8.75
CA LYS A 437 -7.40 12.52 -7.52
C LYS A 437 -7.78 13.45 -6.36
N GLY A 438 -8.57 12.94 -5.42
CA GLY A 438 -9.08 13.73 -4.29
C GLY A 438 -7.96 14.39 -3.45
N LYS A 439 -8.33 15.21 -2.47
CA LYS A 439 -7.41 15.92 -1.57
C LYS A 439 -6.45 14.94 -0.88
N SER A 440 -5.21 14.84 -1.40
CA SER A 440 -4.24 13.84 -0.92
C SER A 440 -3.02 14.44 -0.23
N VAL A 441 -2.85 15.77 -0.23
CA VAL A 441 -1.63 16.39 0.30
C VAL A 441 -1.95 17.22 1.53
N ASN A 442 -1.42 16.78 2.66
CA ASN A 442 -1.42 17.58 3.88
C ASN A 442 -0.43 18.74 3.73
N SER A 443 -0.76 19.89 4.30
CA SER A 443 0.06 21.08 4.31
C SER A 443 -0.16 21.83 5.61
N PHE A 444 0.89 22.43 6.15
CA PHE A 444 0.77 23.34 7.29
C PHE A 444 0.25 24.72 6.90
N ILE A 445 0.31 25.05 5.60
CA ILE A 445 -0.15 26.33 5.07
C ILE A 445 -1.66 26.24 4.79
N PRO A 446 -2.51 27.05 5.46
CA PRO A 446 -3.94 27.07 5.24
C PRO A 446 -4.32 27.45 3.81
N TYR A 447 -5.50 26.98 3.37
CA TYR A 447 -6.02 27.19 2.02
C TYR A 447 -6.07 28.69 1.61
N ASP A 448 -6.54 29.57 2.51
CA ASP A 448 -6.66 30.99 2.21
C ASP A 448 -5.30 31.65 2.05
N MET A 449 -4.30 31.22 2.82
CA MET A 449 -2.93 31.67 2.64
C MET A 449 -2.34 31.18 1.33
N LYS A 450 -2.59 29.93 0.96
CA LYS A 450 -2.17 29.41 -0.37
C LYS A 450 -2.72 30.28 -1.49
N ARG A 451 -4.00 30.61 -1.43
CA ARG A 451 -4.63 31.51 -2.42
C ARG A 451 -3.99 32.91 -2.44
N TYR A 452 -3.76 33.50 -1.27
CA TYR A 452 -3.17 34.82 -1.16
C TYR A 452 -1.77 34.88 -1.78
N PHE A 453 -0.92 33.89 -1.47
CA PHE A 453 0.44 33.79 -1.99
C PHE A 453 0.52 33.11 -3.36
N LYS A 454 -0.60 32.76 -3.99
CA LYS A 454 -0.68 32.09 -5.30
C LYS A 454 0.08 30.75 -5.33
N LEU A 455 0.08 30.04 -4.20
CA LEU A 455 0.53 28.66 -4.14
C LEU A 455 -0.57 27.72 -4.69
N PRO A 456 -0.19 26.58 -5.27
CA PRO A 456 -1.15 25.62 -5.78
C PRO A 456 -2.13 25.12 -4.71
N THR A 457 -3.39 25.03 -5.07
CA THR A 457 -4.45 24.44 -4.27
C THR A 457 -5.00 23.17 -4.96
N TYR A 458 -6.04 22.56 -4.38
CA TYR A 458 -6.70 21.43 -5.03
C TYR A 458 -7.38 21.83 -6.36
N ALA A 459 -7.80 23.07 -6.51
CA ALA A 459 -8.45 23.53 -7.74
C ALA A 459 -7.46 23.53 -8.94
N GLU A 460 -6.24 23.98 -8.74
CA GLU A 460 -5.20 23.91 -9.76
C GLU A 460 -4.82 22.46 -10.10
N SER A 461 -4.78 21.58 -9.09
CA SER A 461 -4.55 20.15 -9.31
C SER A 461 -5.67 19.52 -10.15
N ASP A 462 -6.94 19.81 -9.81
CA ASP A 462 -8.09 19.32 -10.55
C ASP A 462 -8.08 19.84 -12.01
N ALA A 463 -7.71 21.10 -12.24
CA ALA A 463 -7.57 21.67 -13.57
C ALA A 463 -6.49 20.96 -14.42
N VAL A 464 -5.39 20.53 -13.81
CA VAL A 464 -4.35 19.71 -14.50
C VAL A 464 -4.93 18.38 -14.94
N PHE A 465 -5.62 17.65 -14.04
CA PHE A 465 -6.26 16.38 -14.40
C PHE A 465 -7.35 16.56 -15.44
N SER A 466 -8.15 17.62 -15.33
CA SER A 466 -9.18 17.99 -16.32
C SER A 466 -8.56 18.17 -17.70
N TYR A 467 -7.48 18.94 -17.82
CA TYR A 467 -6.80 19.13 -19.09
C TYR A 467 -6.30 17.80 -19.69
N HIS A 468 -5.63 16.95 -18.91
CA HIS A 468 -5.13 15.68 -19.44
C HIS A 468 -6.26 14.73 -19.85
N PHE A 469 -7.37 14.72 -19.13
CA PHE A 469 -8.56 13.96 -19.48
C PHE A 469 -9.14 14.40 -20.83
N TYR A 470 -9.48 15.68 -20.96
CA TYR A 470 -10.08 16.20 -22.20
C TYR A 470 -9.09 16.16 -23.38
N ARG A 471 -7.83 16.47 -23.13
CA ARG A 471 -6.79 16.44 -24.15
C ARG A 471 -6.59 15.03 -24.74
N LEU A 472 -6.62 14.01 -23.90
CA LEU A 472 -6.49 12.61 -24.35
C LEU A 472 -7.67 12.20 -25.25
N LEU A 473 -8.89 12.65 -24.92
CA LEU A 473 -10.10 12.27 -25.64
C LEU A 473 -10.34 13.10 -26.92
N GLN A 474 -9.75 14.28 -27.04
CA GLN A 474 -10.10 15.22 -28.12
C GLN A 474 -9.96 14.62 -29.53
N ARG A 475 -8.90 13.85 -29.81
CA ARG A 475 -8.63 13.26 -31.13
C ARG A 475 -9.03 11.78 -31.23
N ALA A 476 -9.43 11.15 -30.16
CA ALA A 476 -9.86 9.76 -30.18
C ALA A 476 -11.17 9.60 -30.99
N GLN A 477 -11.28 8.51 -31.73
CA GLN A 477 -12.48 8.17 -32.51
C GLN A 477 -13.39 7.22 -31.70
N ASN A 478 -12.81 6.25 -31.01
CA ASN A 478 -13.50 5.32 -30.16
C ASN A 478 -13.11 5.56 -28.70
N ILE A 479 -14.09 5.91 -27.88
CA ILE A 479 -13.87 6.29 -26.49
C ILE A 479 -14.76 5.42 -25.61
N THR A 480 -14.13 4.75 -24.64
CA THR A 480 -14.86 3.99 -23.61
C THR A 480 -14.36 4.41 -22.23
N LEU A 481 -15.25 4.96 -21.42
CA LEU A 481 -14.99 5.35 -20.04
C LEU A 481 -15.68 4.34 -19.11
N ILE A 482 -14.91 3.68 -18.26
CA ILE A 482 -15.41 2.64 -17.36
C ILE A 482 -15.22 3.08 -15.91
N TYR A 483 -16.27 2.97 -15.11
CA TYR A 483 -16.20 3.32 -13.70
C TYR A 483 -16.80 2.22 -12.81
N ASN A 484 -16.35 2.16 -11.56
CA ASN A 484 -16.91 1.29 -10.53
C ASN A 484 -18.22 1.90 -10.01
N SER A 485 -19.33 1.18 -10.12
CA SER A 485 -20.66 1.61 -9.66
C SER A 485 -21.02 1.10 -8.25
N GLU A 486 -20.19 0.26 -7.63
CA GLU A 486 -20.40 -0.19 -6.26
C GLU A 486 -19.77 0.79 -5.26
N THR A 487 -20.49 1.03 -4.17
CA THR A 487 -19.98 1.77 -3.02
C THR A 487 -19.19 0.82 -2.14
N ASP A 488 -17.91 1.09 -1.92
CA ASP A 488 -17.12 0.47 -0.85
C ASP A 488 -17.34 1.26 0.46
N ASP A 489 -17.02 0.66 1.62
CA ASP A 489 -17.19 1.28 2.95
C ASP A 489 -16.53 2.66 3.10
N PHE A 490 -15.62 3.03 2.20
CA PHE A 490 -14.87 4.29 2.20
C PHE A 490 -14.91 5.07 0.88
N GLY A 491 -15.63 4.62 -0.15
CA GLY A 491 -15.65 5.23 -1.47
C GLY A 491 -17.03 5.32 -2.08
N SER A 492 -17.32 6.43 -2.75
CA SER A 492 -18.52 6.55 -3.56
C SER A 492 -18.35 5.77 -4.86
N GLY A 493 -19.27 4.87 -5.18
CA GLY A 493 -19.38 4.27 -6.51
C GLY A 493 -19.84 5.28 -7.59
N GLU A 494 -19.50 6.55 -7.41
CA GLU A 494 -19.91 7.64 -8.28
C GLU A 494 -18.96 7.80 -9.46
N LYS A 495 -19.54 8.06 -10.63
CA LYS A 495 -18.77 8.47 -11.80
C LYS A 495 -18.07 9.82 -11.57
N SER A 496 -16.90 9.99 -12.14
CA SER A 496 -16.12 11.23 -12.08
C SER A 496 -16.97 12.44 -12.49
N ARG A 497 -16.74 13.58 -11.81
CA ARG A 497 -17.31 14.88 -12.22
C ARG A 497 -16.96 15.22 -13.67
N PHE A 498 -15.81 14.81 -14.19
CA PHE A 498 -15.44 15.05 -15.59
C PHE A 498 -16.35 14.30 -16.56
N VAL A 499 -16.77 13.07 -16.21
CA VAL A 499 -17.75 12.32 -17.00
C VAL A 499 -19.12 13.00 -16.95
N THR A 500 -19.54 13.43 -15.76
CA THR A 500 -20.81 14.14 -15.57
C THR A 500 -20.85 15.45 -16.36
N GLN A 501 -19.76 16.22 -16.37
CA GLN A 501 -19.59 17.42 -17.16
C GLN A 501 -19.64 17.10 -18.67
N LEU A 502 -18.92 16.07 -19.10
CA LEU A 502 -18.88 15.65 -20.49
C LEU A 502 -20.27 15.23 -21.00
N LEU A 503 -21.03 14.45 -20.20
CA LEU A 503 -22.42 14.08 -20.53
C LEU A 503 -23.36 15.28 -20.65
N SER A 504 -23.06 16.37 -19.95
CA SER A 504 -23.86 17.62 -20.01
C SER A 504 -23.46 18.55 -21.15
N GLU A 505 -22.17 18.64 -21.48
CA GLU A 505 -21.63 19.65 -22.40
C GLU A 505 -21.37 19.12 -23.80
N TYR A 506 -21.13 17.81 -23.97
CA TYR A 506 -20.85 17.23 -25.27
C TYR A 506 -22.11 17.18 -26.14
N LYS A 507 -22.02 17.67 -27.37
CA LYS A 507 -23.16 17.77 -28.30
C LYS A 507 -23.42 16.50 -29.10
N GLY A 508 -22.47 15.59 -29.15
CA GLY A 508 -22.62 14.30 -29.82
C GLY A 508 -23.34 13.28 -28.93
N GLU A 509 -23.52 12.08 -29.44
CA GLU A 509 -24.15 10.97 -28.73
C GLU A 509 -23.15 10.26 -27.81
N ILE A 510 -23.49 10.05 -26.54
CA ILE A 510 -22.77 9.21 -25.58
C ILE A 510 -23.73 8.12 -25.11
N SER A 511 -23.30 6.88 -25.27
CA SER A 511 -24.09 5.70 -24.83
C SER A 511 -23.72 5.34 -23.40
N GLU A 512 -24.69 5.45 -22.48
CA GLU A 512 -24.50 4.98 -21.10
C GLU A 512 -24.96 3.52 -20.99
N LYS A 513 -24.05 2.64 -20.53
CA LYS A 513 -24.27 1.19 -20.39
C LYS A 513 -24.02 0.76 -18.95
N VAL A 514 -24.78 -0.22 -18.49
CA VAL A 514 -24.52 -0.87 -17.19
C VAL A 514 -24.13 -2.31 -17.48
N PHE A 515 -22.93 -2.68 -17.09
CA PHE A 515 -22.51 -4.08 -17.16
C PHE A 515 -23.19 -4.86 -16.03
N LYS A 516 -24.11 -5.72 -16.40
CA LYS A 516 -24.69 -6.71 -15.49
C LYS A 516 -23.75 -7.90 -15.49
N GLY A 517 -23.07 -8.17 -14.39
CA GLY A 517 -22.30 -9.39 -14.21
C GLY A 517 -23.20 -10.61 -14.52
N ALA A 518 -22.60 -11.72 -14.95
CA ALA A 518 -23.34 -12.96 -15.06
C ALA A 518 -24.01 -13.25 -13.71
N GLU A 519 -25.32 -13.54 -13.73
CA GLU A 519 -25.98 -14.10 -12.57
C GLU A 519 -25.19 -15.35 -12.18
N LEU A 520 -24.52 -15.30 -11.04
CA LEU A 520 -23.93 -16.50 -10.46
C LEU A 520 -25.10 -17.39 -10.09
N GLU A 521 -25.42 -18.38 -10.97
CA GLU A 521 -26.18 -19.51 -10.49
C GLU A 521 -25.40 -20.06 -9.28
N MET A 522 -25.98 -19.91 -8.10
CA MET A 522 -25.44 -20.56 -6.91
C MET A 522 -25.25 -22.03 -7.29
N PRO A 523 -24.01 -22.53 -7.26
CA PRO A 523 -23.84 -23.97 -7.58
C PRO A 523 -24.74 -24.71 -6.61
N LYS A 524 -25.68 -25.44 -7.14
CA LYS A 524 -26.50 -26.37 -6.34
C LYS A 524 -25.53 -27.14 -5.49
N SER A 525 -25.67 -27.08 -4.17
CA SER A 525 -24.79 -27.81 -3.25
C SER A 525 -24.76 -29.26 -3.74
N LYS A 526 -23.60 -29.68 -4.26
CA LYS A 526 -23.43 -31.06 -4.67
C LYS A 526 -23.58 -31.89 -3.41
N GLU A 527 -24.60 -32.73 -3.37
CA GLU A 527 -24.73 -33.73 -2.33
C GLU A 527 -23.50 -34.64 -2.41
N ILE A 528 -22.69 -34.63 -1.36
CA ILE A 528 -21.49 -35.47 -1.28
C ILE A 528 -21.99 -36.85 -0.76
N VAL A 529 -21.98 -37.83 -1.60
CA VAL A 529 -22.32 -39.21 -1.24
C VAL A 529 -21.02 -40.00 -1.14
N ILE A 530 -20.77 -40.57 0.02
CA ILE A 530 -19.64 -41.49 0.25
C ILE A 530 -20.09 -42.88 -0.17
N PRO A 531 -19.41 -43.55 -1.10
CA PRO A 531 -19.78 -44.93 -1.51
C PRO A 531 -19.71 -45.91 -0.32
N ASN A 532 -20.68 -46.75 -0.16
CA ASN A 532 -20.74 -47.71 0.94
C ASN A 532 -19.72 -48.88 0.85
N ILE A 533 -18.90 -48.94 -0.19
CA ILE A 533 -17.91 -49.99 -0.41
C ILE A 533 -16.83 -49.93 0.71
N GLY A 534 -16.86 -50.92 1.59
CA GLY A 534 -15.91 -51.01 2.73
C GLY A 534 -16.34 -50.26 3.99
N LEU A 535 -17.33 -49.39 3.93
CA LEU A 535 -17.74 -48.50 5.05
C LEU A 535 -18.30 -49.32 6.22
N ASP A 536 -19.01 -50.41 5.95
CA ASP A 536 -19.55 -51.29 7.01
C ASP A 536 -18.46 -51.91 7.87
N LYS A 537 -17.30 -52.24 7.29
CA LYS A 537 -16.16 -52.77 8.04
C LYS A 537 -15.53 -51.72 8.95
N GLU A 538 -15.42 -50.50 8.45
CA GLU A 538 -14.88 -49.37 9.23
C GLU A 538 -15.83 -48.97 10.35
N LEU A 539 -17.13 -48.92 10.10
CA LEU A 539 -18.15 -48.63 11.12
C LEU A 539 -18.16 -49.69 12.25
N LYS A 540 -18.07 -51.00 11.90
CA LYS A 540 -17.98 -52.08 12.89
C LYS A 540 -16.71 -51.94 13.76
N SER A 541 -15.55 -51.73 13.10
CA SER A 541 -14.29 -51.55 13.80
C SER A 541 -14.28 -50.32 14.71
N TRP A 542 -14.99 -49.26 14.27
CA TRP A 542 -15.15 -48.06 15.12
C TRP A 542 -16.08 -48.33 16.31
N ALA A 543 -17.22 -48.99 16.08
CA ALA A 543 -18.22 -49.29 17.09
C ALA A 543 -17.69 -50.26 18.18
N GLU A 544 -16.82 -51.22 17.81
CA GLU A 544 -16.19 -52.17 18.72
C GLU A 544 -15.29 -51.45 19.78
N LYS A 545 -14.81 -50.25 19.48
CA LYS A 545 -14.01 -49.45 20.41
C LYS A 545 -14.83 -48.63 21.41
N GLY A 546 -16.14 -48.65 21.26
CA GLY A 546 -17.07 -47.87 22.06
C GLY A 546 -17.64 -46.66 21.30
N VAL A 547 -18.90 -46.36 21.55
CA VAL A 547 -19.64 -45.27 20.90
C VAL A 547 -19.86 -44.14 21.91
N SER A 548 -19.31 -42.98 21.67
CA SER A 548 -19.51 -41.82 22.56
C SER A 548 -20.81 -41.07 22.18
N PRO A 549 -21.49 -40.45 23.17
CA PRO A 549 -22.65 -39.60 22.90
C PRO A 549 -22.35 -38.47 21.91
N SER A 550 -21.13 -37.88 21.94
CA SER A 550 -20.68 -36.84 21.00
C SER A 550 -20.63 -37.37 19.56
N ALA A 551 -20.25 -38.60 19.36
CA ALA A 551 -20.23 -39.23 18.03
C ALA A 551 -21.64 -39.38 17.45
N ILE A 552 -22.61 -39.80 18.28
CA ILE A 552 -24.02 -39.90 17.89
C ILE A 552 -24.59 -38.52 17.54
N ASN A 553 -24.32 -37.51 18.35
CA ASN A 553 -24.76 -36.15 18.10
C ASN A 553 -24.15 -35.62 16.80
N LYS A 554 -22.86 -35.87 16.54
CA LYS A 554 -22.20 -35.45 15.30
C LYS A 554 -22.82 -36.14 14.06
N TYR A 555 -23.15 -37.42 14.17
CA TYR A 555 -23.86 -38.17 13.12
C TYR A 555 -25.23 -37.57 12.84
N ASN A 556 -26.01 -37.29 13.89
CA ASN A 556 -27.36 -36.74 13.77
C ASN A 556 -27.34 -35.32 13.16
N ASN A 557 -26.34 -34.53 13.47
CA ASN A 557 -26.17 -33.17 12.92
C ASN A 557 -25.73 -33.24 11.44
N CYS A 558 -24.77 -34.09 11.12
CA CYS A 558 -24.24 -34.24 9.78
C CYS A 558 -23.46 -35.58 9.64
N SER A 559 -24.02 -36.55 8.90
CA SER A 559 -23.37 -37.82 8.68
C SER A 559 -22.01 -37.71 7.96
N LEU A 560 -21.82 -36.71 7.10
CA LEU A 560 -20.56 -36.45 6.43
C LEU A 560 -19.48 -35.94 7.42
N GLN A 561 -19.86 -35.08 8.36
CA GLN A 561 -18.95 -34.66 9.46
C GLN A 561 -18.52 -35.84 10.34
N PHE A 562 -19.46 -36.75 10.65
CA PHE A 562 -19.18 -37.96 11.38
C PHE A 562 -18.18 -38.85 10.60
N TYR A 563 -18.42 -39.07 9.30
CA TYR A 563 -17.52 -39.84 8.43
C TYR A 563 -16.10 -39.28 8.45
N TYR A 564 -15.94 -37.99 8.16
CA TYR A 564 -14.62 -37.37 8.14
C TYR A 564 -13.90 -37.45 9.48
N HIS A 565 -14.58 -37.19 10.59
CA HIS A 565 -13.98 -37.13 11.91
C HIS A 565 -13.64 -38.51 12.49
N TYR A 566 -14.59 -39.47 12.44
CA TYR A 566 -14.47 -40.75 13.13
C TYR A 566 -13.97 -41.90 12.23
N LEU A 567 -14.32 -41.91 10.96
CA LEU A 567 -13.97 -43.00 10.04
C LEU A 567 -12.73 -42.61 9.22
N ALA A 568 -12.77 -41.52 8.49
CA ALA A 568 -11.65 -41.03 7.69
C ALA A 568 -10.52 -40.39 8.55
N LYS A 569 -10.80 -40.10 9.82
CA LYS A 569 -9.85 -39.53 10.81
C LYS A 569 -9.18 -38.23 10.31
N ILE A 570 -9.91 -37.45 9.52
CA ILE A 570 -9.48 -36.13 9.11
C ILE A 570 -9.64 -35.22 10.32
N ARG A 571 -8.53 -34.72 10.80
CA ARG A 571 -8.48 -33.75 11.90
C ARG A 571 -8.19 -32.37 11.36
N VAL A 572 -8.70 -31.35 12.02
CA VAL A 572 -8.21 -29.98 11.85
C VAL A 572 -6.78 -29.97 12.37
N ASP A 573 -5.88 -29.31 11.68
CA ASP A 573 -4.51 -29.15 12.15
C ASP A 573 -4.54 -28.47 13.53
N ASP A 574 -3.79 -29.02 14.48
CA ASP A 574 -3.63 -28.42 15.81
C ASP A 574 -2.92 -27.06 15.64
N GLU A 575 -3.36 -26.07 16.40
CA GLU A 575 -2.73 -24.75 16.47
C GLU A 575 -1.99 -24.61 17.79
N VAL A 576 -1.13 -23.62 17.90
CA VAL A 576 -0.45 -23.28 19.15
C VAL A 576 -1.43 -22.58 20.09
N ASP A 577 -1.64 -23.13 21.27
CA ASP A 577 -2.51 -22.58 22.28
C ASP A 577 -1.76 -21.52 23.12
N GLU A 578 -2.05 -20.27 22.86
CA GLU A 578 -1.44 -19.14 23.59
C GLU A 578 -2.04 -18.95 24.97
N TYR A 579 -3.31 -19.31 25.13
CA TYR A 579 -4.08 -19.06 26.33
C TYR A 579 -4.90 -20.29 26.71
N ALA A 580 -5.00 -20.51 28.03
CA ALA A 580 -5.95 -21.50 28.56
C ALA A 580 -7.37 -21.12 28.13
N ASP A 581 -8.01 -22.01 27.41
CA ASP A 581 -9.44 -21.94 27.12
C ASP A 581 -10.28 -22.63 28.18
N ALA A 582 -11.60 -22.65 27.99
CA ALA A 582 -12.50 -23.32 28.93
C ALA A 582 -12.29 -24.85 28.96
N SER A 583 -11.82 -25.45 27.85
CA SER A 583 -11.50 -26.87 27.77
C SER A 583 -10.24 -27.21 28.54
N THR A 584 -9.16 -26.43 28.37
CA THR A 584 -7.90 -26.59 29.12
C THR A 584 -8.14 -26.47 30.63
N LEU A 585 -8.93 -25.45 31.06
CA LEU A 585 -9.28 -25.26 32.47
C LEU A 585 -10.09 -26.44 33.00
N GLY A 586 -11.10 -26.91 32.29
CA GLY A 586 -11.92 -28.04 32.67
C GLY A 586 -11.10 -29.34 32.77
N SER A 587 -10.29 -29.63 31.75
CA SER A 587 -9.44 -30.83 31.69
C SER A 587 -8.42 -30.87 32.84
N ALA A 588 -7.79 -29.72 33.16
CA ALA A 588 -6.85 -29.62 34.27
C ALA A 588 -7.51 -29.95 35.62
N ILE A 589 -8.69 -29.39 35.88
CA ILE A 589 -9.44 -29.66 37.11
C ILE A 589 -9.87 -31.14 37.17
N HIS A 590 -10.46 -31.65 36.05
CA HIS A 590 -10.92 -33.04 36.01
C HIS A 590 -9.76 -34.03 36.22
N LYS A 591 -8.63 -33.85 35.54
CA LYS A 591 -7.45 -34.73 35.67
C LYS A 591 -6.87 -34.69 37.09
N ALA A 592 -6.71 -33.51 37.67
CA ALA A 592 -6.20 -33.37 39.01
C ALA A 592 -7.14 -34.02 40.08
N LEU A 593 -8.45 -33.92 39.88
CA LEU A 593 -9.41 -34.58 40.74
C LEU A 593 -9.41 -36.10 40.53
N GLU A 594 -9.34 -36.59 39.31
CA GLU A 594 -9.27 -38.02 38.97
C GLU A 594 -8.04 -38.67 39.62
N ASP A 595 -6.87 -38.04 39.53
CA ASP A 595 -5.60 -38.56 40.06
C ASP A 595 -5.57 -38.58 41.61
N ASN A 596 -6.34 -37.71 42.29
CA ASN A 596 -6.33 -37.56 43.73
C ASN A 596 -7.58 -38.11 44.41
N TYR A 597 -8.57 -38.65 43.71
CA TYR A 597 -9.76 -39.23 44.35
C TYR A 597 -9.52 -40.68 44.77
N PRO A 598 -9.88 -41.07 46.01
CA PRO A 598 -9.73 -42.43 46.49
C PRO A 598 -10.78 -43.36 45.86
N LEU A 599 -10.41 -44.61 45.64
CA LEU A 599 -11.35 -45.68 45.28
C LEU A 599 -12.22 -46.07 46.49
N GLY A 600 -13.02 -45.13 47.02
CA GLY A 600 -13.81 -45.40 48.21
C GLY A 600 -14.66 -44.18 48.65
N ILE A 601 -15.03 -44.16 49.92
CA ILE A 601 -15.85 -43.05 50.46
C ILE A 601 -14.98 -41.82 50.65
N LEU A 602 -15.38 -40.75 50.02
CA LEU A 602 -14.73 -39.45 50.17
C LEU A 602 -15.11 -38.82 51.51
N THR A 603 -14.12 -38.52 52.36
CA THR A 603 -14.34 -37.88 53.68
C THR A 603 -13.84 -36.41 53.61
N GLU A 604 -14.46 -35.56 54.46
CA GLU A 604 -14.03 -34.15 54.58
C GLU A 604 -12.56 -34.02 54.97
N GLN A 605 -12.07 -34.88 55.81
CA GLN A 605 -10.68 -34.92 56.26
C GLN A 605 -9.75 -35.24 55.05
N TYR A 606 -10.11 -36.22 54.23
CA TYR A 606 -9.34 -36.59 53.04
C TYR A 606 -9.21 -35.41 52.07
N VAL A 607 -10.31 -34.71 51.82
CA VAL A 607 -10.30 -33.51 50.92
C VAL A 607 -9.39 -32.42 51.46
N LYS A 608 -9.46 -32.12 52.77
CA LYS A 608 -8.58 -31.13 53.41
C LYS A 608 -7.10 -31.49 53.28
N ASP A 609 -6.76 -32.75 53.50
CA ASP A 609 -5.37 -33.23 53.45
C ASP A 609 -4.78 -33.24 52.03
N HIS A 610 -5.62 -33.43 51.01
CA HIS A 610 -5.17 -33.52 49.61
C HIS A 610 -5.38 -32.21 48.77
N THR A 611 -6.03 -31.20 49.34
CA THR A 611 -6.31 -29.95 48.62
C THR A 611 -5.05 -29.33 47.99
N GLN A 612 -3.93 -29.30 48.74
CA GLN A 612 -2.70 -28.69 48.20
C GLN A 612 -2.07 -29.54 47.08
N ALA A 613 -2.19 -30.87 47.16
CA ALA A 613 -1.72 -31.76 46.09
C ALA A 613 -2.52 -31.53 44.79
N ILE A 614 -3.84 -31.49 44.90
CA ILE A 614 -4.74 -31.20 43.75
C ILE A 614 -4.39 -29.87 43.10
N LEU A 615 -4.17 -28.79 43.87
CA LEU A 615 -3.79 -27.50 43.33
C LEU A 615 -2.42 -27.51 42.62
N ASN A 616 -1.48 -28.29 43.14
CA ASN A 616 -0.17 -28.45 42.51
C ASN A 616 -0.29 -29.22 41.18
N ASP A 617 -1.15 -30.24 41.13
CA ASP A 617 -1.37 -31.01 39.90
C ASP A 617 -2.08 -30.18 38.82
N ILE A 618 -3.05 -29.34 39.20
CA ILE A 618 -3.64 -28.35 38.28
C ILE A 618 -2.55 -27.46 37.72
N LYS A 619 -1.66 -26.92 38.55
CA LYS A 619 -0.56 -26.08 38.11
C LYS A 619 0.40 -26.85 37.17
N ALA A 620 0.72 -28.10 37.50
CA ALA A 620 1.59 -28.94 36.68
C ALA A 620 0.98 -29.18 35.30
N TYR A 621 -0.32 -29.46 35.22
CA TYR A 621 -1.04 -29.63 33.97
C TYR A 621 -1.03 -28.35 33.14
N PHE A 622 -1.28 -27.18 33.72
CA PHE A 622 -1.18 -25.91 33.02
C PHE A 622 0.23 -25.63 32.47
N ILE A 623 1.28 -26.03 33.21
CA ILE A 623 2.67 -25.89 32.76
C ILE A 623 2.98 -26.85 31.62
N GLU A 624 2.45 -28.07 31.65
CA GLU A 624 2.58 -29.07 30.59
C GLU A 624 1.97 -28.56 29.27
N GLU A 625 0.76 -27.95 29.32
CA GLU A 625 0.03 -27.48 28.15
C GLU A 625 0.52 -26.10 27.65
N LEU A 626 0.86 -25.17 28.54
CA LEU A 626 1.04 -23.75 28.17
C LEU A 626 2.44 -23.18 28.47
N SER A 627 3.36 -24.01 28.94
CA SER A 627 4.70 -23.65 29.39
C SER A 627 4.78 -22.87 30.71
N GLU A 628 5.88 -22.99 31.43
CA GLU A 628 6.10 -22.36 32.74
C GLU A 628 6.15 -20.82 32.68
N GLN A 629 6.66 -20.29 31.58
CA GLN A 629 6.82 -18.84 31.39
C GLN A 629 5.47 -18.12 31.30
N GLY A 630 4.47 -18.77 30.68
CA GLY A 630 3.11 -18.24 30.54
C GLY A 630 2.33 -18.20 31.87
N MET A 631 2.83 -18.85 32.95
CA MET A 631 2.14 -18.97 34.24
C MET A 631 2.54 -17.92 35.30
N LYS A 632 3.46 -17.02 35.00
CA LYS A 632 3.95 -16.02 35.96
C LYS A 632 3.07 -14.77 36.04
N GLU A 633 2.49 -14.38 34.95
CA GLU A 633 1.66 -13.17 34.85
C GLU A 633 0.72 -13.25 33.65
N GLY A 634 -0.26 -12.37 33.59
CA GLY A 634 -1.17 -12.25 32.43
C GLY A 634 -2.37 -13.20 32.50
N LYS A 635 -2.96 -13.47 31.31
CA LYS A 635 -4.23 -14.19 31.19
C LYS A 635 -4.15 -15.65 31.69
N ASN A 636 -3.06 -16.36 31.40
CA ASN A 636 -2.88 -17.74 31.80
C ASN A 636 -2.71 -17.89 33.33
N TYR A 637 -1.97 -16.95 33.95
CA TYR A 637 -1.89 -16.86 35.40
C TYR A 637 -3.26 -16.64 36.03
N LEU A 638 -4.07 -15.72 35.47
CA LEU A 638 -5.43 -15.49 35.93
C LEU A 638 -6.31 -16.74 35.79
N SER A 639 -6.23 -17.45 34.67
CA SER A 639 -6.94 -18.70 34.43
C SER A 639 -6.55 -19.79 35.47
N LEU A 640 -5.26 -19.90 35.80
CA LEU A 640 -4.79 -20.78 36.86
C LEU A 640 -5.36 -20.40 38.23
N GLN A 641 -5.41 -19.11 38.56
CA GLN A 641 -6.01 -18.65 39.83
C GLN A 641 -7.52 -18.94 39.90
N ILE A 642 -8.22 -18.82 38.77
CA ILE A 642 -9.64 -19.18 38.64
C ILE A 642 -9.81 -20.69 38.84
N ALA A 643 -8.98 -21.54 38.21
CA ALA A 643 -9.01 -22.98 38.41
C ALA A 643 -8.78 -23.35 39.86
N HIS A 644 -7.78 -22.76 40.52
CA HIS A 644 -7.52 -22.96 41.94
C HIS A 644 -8.70 -22.55 42.85
N LYS A 645 -9.36 -21.44 42.51
CA LYS A 645 -10.53 -20.98 43.27
C LYS A 645 -11.71 -21.92 43.10
N LEU A 646 -12.06 -22.25 41.84
CA LEU A 646 -13.16 -23.18 41.55
C LEU A 646 -12.99 -24.58 42.17
N THR A 647 -11.75 -25.00 42.34
CA THR A 647 -11.46 -26.31 42.95
C THR A 647 -11.52 -26.25 44.49
N LYS A 648 -11.26 -25.09 45.09
CA LYS A 648 -11.35 -24.89 46.56
C LYS A 648 -12.77 -24.70 47.02
N ASP A 649 -13.63 -24.02 46.28
CA ASP A 649 -15.02 -23.74 46.54
C ASP A 649 -15.88 -25.00 46.30
#